data_66477ec26d8f24713a9b97fe25ead519
#
_entry.id   66477ec26d8f24713a9b97fe25ead519
#
_cell.length_a   1.000
_cell.length_b   1.000
_cell.length_c   1.000
_cell.angle_alpha   90.00
_cell.angle_beta   90.00
_cell.angle_gamma   90.00
#
_symmetry.space_group_name_H-M   'P 1'
#
loop_
_entity.id
_entity.type
_entity.pdbx_description
1 polymer ?
#
loop_
_entity_poly.entity_id
_entity_poly.type
_entity_poly.pdbx_seq_one_letter_code
_entity_poly.pdbx_strand_id
1 'polypeptide(L)'
;MNKMTIRFYHFLWICIAAFFAASCSNDIEQEQKAEHTGTLLKAQLETFKVDGKNASLPGEENINDIKACLFENGTLTQIYSDFGKEENQYTLNINKNKGNLYILANTSEVIDLQGLEDSGITEEEWLNTSIQTEQGKALEFLSTKINLDNEVQETYTVNTSLKRGVARFDLLLRTENPIAVQRVTLKNIAQQGYLFAKEKIASPDGTKTQDLTVDFSEPAQTDVQGIAYVYEQASTELKVEVSMTANGKQIIKEASLPSVLKRNAVYTLTLRKDMLTANIQLDVQEWEAGGDYDLAPNNETVTVDLDESTLPENVVVNAERNKISFPYTASEITLAVDCDDELEFIPTENMPFTVESLGGTSAETFGKNLFKIRKERWRLGVAGQTVKMQFQRKGMKETYPDDYLTIVLPENPTKIEGLFSFIDSYTFDFGKYIDNEYGVLTIPDSKSIAVEYEDGEDAWVKLSPREDNPNAYRVLGGWKPNDPTANGREQRATIVISNKADGSDVEKYTIVRRNWGLPVVYQQGLWWCKYNAMGDSKNFSDQILSSNDPAAKAGKTLYDYLRDCTAEEFYNLWKWQYQGKSSMGMQVIDDNGTAKLEGYSSSSVHINKIDPKTLAPDGYEIPSMEEYERIFLASDYVWLMWDGTHKTPWNGGSNIQRRQRRRNDITIGSVTLTDLIYIAMHNNAYSEKDAIVWYGPGAQWDNNGIKHNGHYNNMLFAVYSPGNGQGWFFNGGMGNLFLTKNGAGSSDSRILRFKKSPVEYIYE
;
A
#
# COMPACT_ATOMS: atom_id res chain seq x y z
N MET A 1 -49.11 35.68 14.56
CA MET A 1 -47.68 35.50 14.27
C MET A 1 -47.42 34.11 13.65
N ASN A 2 -48.15 33.67 12.63
CA ASN A 2 -48.04 32.33 12.07
C ASN A 2 -48.42 32.26 10.57
N LYS A 3 -48.11 33.29 9.81
CA LYS A 3 -48.35 33.28 8.33
C LYS A 3 -47.12 33.77 7.51
N MET A 4 -46.01 34.07 8.16
CA MET A 4 -44.82 34.63 7.48
C MET A 4 -43.69 33.58 7.31
N THR A 5 -43.71 32.48 8.07
CA THR A 5 -42.67 31.43 8.06
C THR A 5 -42.90 30.38 6.95
N ILE A 6 -44.18 30.21 6.50
CA ILE A 6 -44.49 29.21 5.45
C ILE A 6 -44.17 29.72 4.03
N ARG A 7 -44.10 31.04 3.83
CA ARG A 7 -43.73 31.61 2.51
C ARG A 7 -42.23 31.57 2.24
N PHE A 8 -41.39 31.48 3.29
CA PHE A 8 -39.93 31.41 3.14
C PHE A 8 -39.45 30.01 2.72
N TYR A 9 -40.11 28.96 3.21
CA TYR A 9 -39.77 27.58 2.84
C TYR A 9 -40.22 27.23 1.41
N HIS A 10 -41.25 27.78 0.90
CA HIS A 10 -41.68 27.56 -0.48
C HIS A 10 -40.80 28.28 -1.51
N PHE A 11 -40.17 29.40 -1.13
CA PHE A 11 -39.25 30.12 -2.01
C PHE A 11 -37.89 29.41 -2.08
N LEU A 12 -37.45 28.78 -0.96
CA LEU A 12 -36.22 28.00 -0.92
C LEU A 12 -36.34 26.70 -1.77
N TRP A 13 -37.50 26.04 -1.77
CA TRP A 13 -37.73 24.85 -2.60
C TRP A 13 -37.82 25.16 -4.09
N ILE A 14 -38.34 26.30 -4.47
CA ILE A 14 -38.42 26.72 -5.89
C ILE A 14 -37.00 27.10 -6.40
N CYS A 15 -36.14 27.66 -5.57
CA CYS A 15 -34.76 27.93 -5.94
C CYS A 15 -33.91 26.65 -6.07
N ILE A 16 -34.17 25.63 -5.25
CA ILE A 16 -33.47 24.32 -5.34
C ILE A 16 -33.97 23.53 -6.56
N ALA A 17 -35.27 23.61 -6.90
CA ALA A 17 -35.80 22.96 -8.11
C ALA A 17 -35.34 23.65 -9.42
N ALA A 18 -35.05 24.95 -9.39
CA ALA A 18 -34.52 25.67 -10.57
C ALA A 18 -33.02 25.39 -10.84
N PHE A 19 -32.25 24.92 -9.82
CA PHE A 19 -30.88 24.50 -10.01
C PHE A 19 -30.72 23.08 -10.58
N PHE A 20 -31.76 22.25 -10.49
CA PHE A 20 -31.74 20.89 -11.08
C PHE A 20 -32.32 20.81 -12.51
N ALA A 21 -32.90 21.88 -13.06
CA ALA A 21 -33.47 21.87 -14.40
C ALA A 21 -32.61 22.58 -15.47
N ALA A 22 -31.44 23.08 -15.14
CA ALA A 22 -30.50 23.74 -16.07
C ALA A 22 -29.22 22.95 -16.36
N SER A 23 -29.24 21.62 -16.13
CA SER A 23 -28.12 20.75 -16.42
C SER A 23 -28.53 19.58 -17.31
N CYS A 24 -29.04 19.89 -18.48
CA CYS A 24 -29.19 18.92 -19.56
C CYS A 24 -28.92 19.62 -20.89
N SER A 25 -27.67 19.87 -21.20
CA SER A 25 -27.08 19.86 -22.53
C SER A 25 -25.63 20.43 -22.42
N ASN A 26 -24.73 19.62 -22.00
CA ASN A 26 -23.33 19.68 -22.46
C ASN A 26 -22.82 18.25 -22.45
N ASP A 27 -22.28 17.87 -23.57
CA ASP A 27 -21.51 16.65 -23.71
C ASP A 27 -20.52 16.57 -22.57
N ILE A 28 -20.82 15.72 -21.60
CA ILE A 28 -19.80 15.23 -20.70
C ILE A 28 -19.00 14.28 -21.57
N GLU A 29 -17.92 14.76 -22.15
CA GLU A 29 -16.77 13.91 -22.32
C GLU A 29 -16.58 13.22 -20.95
N GLN A 30 -17.02 11.99 -20.86
CA GLN A 30 -16.51 11.10 -19.83
C GLN A 30 -14.99 11.10 -20.05
N GLU A 31 -14.27 11.86 -19.23
CA GLU A 31 -12.90 11.48 -18.94
C GLU A 31 -12.97 10.00 -18.55
N GLN A 32 -12.67 9.15 -19.53
CA GLN A 32 -12.30 7.78 -19.25
C GLN A 32 -11.15 7.89 -18.26
N LYS A 33 -11.42 7.66 -16.97
CA LYS A 33 -10.38 7.23 -16.06
C LYS A 33 -9.74 6.04 -16.76
N ALA A 34 -8.63 6.32 -17.43
CA ALA A 34 -7.78 5.27 -17.95
C ALA A 34 -7.50 4.35 -16.75
N GLU A 35 -7.88 3.09 -16.84
CA GLU A 35 -7.45 2.09 -15.86
C GLU A 35 -5.94 2.00 -16.00
N HIS A 36 -5.24 2.69 -15.12
CA HIS A 36 -3.79 2.69 -15.09
C HIS A 36 -3.32 1.39 -14.44
N THR A 37 -2.79 0.51 -15.25
CA THR A 37 -1.89 -0.53 -14.78
C THR A 37 -0.60 0.16 -14.37
N GLY A 38 -0.24 0.14 -13.11
CA GLY A 38 0.94 0.81 -12.62
C GLY A 38 0.93 1.01 -11.11
N THR A 39 1.82 1.87 -10.64
CA THR A 39 1.97 2.20 -9.23
C THR A 39 1.19 3.48 -8.90
N LEU A 40 0.28 3.40 -7.91
CA LEU A 40 -0.28 4.58 -7.27
C LEU A 40 0.61 4.97 -6.09
N LEU A 41 1.32 6.06 -6.24
CA LEU A 41 2.12 6.64 -5.18
C LEU A 41 1.25 7.57 -4.33
N LYS A 42 1.40 7.50 -3.01
CA LYS A 42 0.82 8.41 -2.02
C LYS A 42 1.95 8.96 -1.14
N ALA A 43 2.27 10.23 -1.31
CA ALA A 43 3.30 10.92 -0.55
C ALA A 43 2.67 11.87 0.46
N GLN A 44 3.11 11.80 1.71
CA GLN A 44 2.71 12.71 2.79
C GLN A 44 3.91 13.49 3.28
N LEU A 45 3.69 14.73 3.69
CA LEU A 45 4.70 15.51 4.36
C LEU A 45 4.92 14.98 5.79
N GLU A 46 6.16 14.66 6.12
CA GLU A 46 6.55 14.41 7.52
C GLU A 46 6.77 15.74 8.22
N THR A 47 5.85 16.09 9.12
CA THR A 47 5.87 17.38 9.82
C THR A 47 6.96 17.38 10.89
N PHE A 48 7.49 18.56 11.22
CA PHE A 48 8.31 18.72 12.42
C PHE A 48 7.48 18.42 13.66
N LYS A 49 8.04 17.67 14.58
CA LYS A 49 7.39 17.36 15.85
C LYS A 49 8.30 17.69 17.01
N VAL A 50 7.70 18.23 18.07
CA VAL A 50 8.30 18.42 19.38
C VAL A 50 7.37 17.76 20.38
N ASP A 51 7.89 16.89 21.24
CA ASP A 51 7.12 16.11 22.22
C ASP A 51 5.93 15.34 21.61
N GLY A 52 6.13 14.79 20.40
CA GLY A 52 5.11 14.03 19.68
C GLY A 52 3.99 14.85 19.04
N LYS A 53 3.96 16.18 19.25
CA LYS A 53 2.98 17.10 18.64
C LYS A 53 3.54 17.74 17.39
N ASN A 54 2.67 18.08 16.44
CA ASN A 54 3.08 18.90 15.30
C ASN A 54 3.61 20.25 15.77
N ALA A 55 4.86 20.54 15.45
CA ALA A 55 5.57 21.78 15.77
C ALA A 55 5.96 22.58 14.53
N SER A 56 5.35 22.28 13.39
CA SER A 56 5.60 23.01 12.14
C SER A 56 5.15 24.46 12.27
N LEU A 57 5.98 25.36 11.76
CA LEU A 57 5.68 26.78 11.70
C LEU A 57 4.90 27.12 10.42
N PRO A 58 4.20 28.26 10.39
CA PRO A 58 3.54 28.73 9.18
C PRO A 58 4.52 28.83 8.01
N GLY A 59 4.22 28.14 6.92
CA GLY A 59 5.07 28.07 5.73
C GLY A 59 5.92 26.81 5.61
N GLU A 60 6.31 26.17 6.70
CA GLU A 60 7.13 24.94 6.66
C GLU A 60 6.41 23.74 6.03
N GLU A 61 5.09 23.78 5.94
CA GLU A 61 4.29 22.73 5.31
C GLU A 61 3.89 23.07 3.86
N ASN A 62 4.35 24.21 3.33
CA ASN A 62 4.03 24.62 1.99
C ASN A 62 4.86 23.82 0.97
N ILE A 63 4.17 23.16 0.06
CA ILE A 63 4.76 22.55 -1.12
C ILE A 63 4.30 23.36 -2.32
N ASN A 64 5.25 24.13 -2.92
CA ASN A 64 4.99 25.00 -4.05
C ASN A 64 5.19 24.28 -5.38
N ASP A 65 6.11 23.33 -5.41
CA ASP A 65 6.36 22.42 -6.53
C ASP A 65 6.70 21.03 -5.99
N ILE A 66 6.32 20.00 -6.75
CA ILE A 66 6.67 18.62 -6.47
C ILE A 66 6.90 17.88 -7.77
N LYS A 67 7.97 17.10 -7.82
CA LYS A 67 8.35 16.30 -8.97
C LYS A 67 8.90 14.96 -8.53
N ALA A 68 8.81 13.96 -9.43
CA ALA A 68 9.39 12.65 -9.20
C ALA A 68 10.25 12.24 -10.40
N CYS A 69 11.43 11.70 -10.12
CA CYS A 69 12.41 11.25 -11.10
C CYS A 69 12.56 9.75 -11.00
N LEU A 70 12.27 9.02 -12.07
CA LEU A 70 12.42 7.58 -12.13
C LEU A 70 13.75 7.19 -12.76
N PHE A 71 14.51 6.37 -12.05
CA PHE A 71 15.74 5.74 -12.52
C PHE A 71 15.51 4.25 -12.77
N GLU A 72 15.78 3.82 -13.97
CA GLU A 72 15.77 2.41 -14.37
C GLU A 72 17.17 2.02 -14.84
N ASN A 73 17.72 0.92 -14.32
CA ASN A 73 19.07 0.45 -14.63
C ASN A 73 20.17 1.53 -14.42
N GLY A 74 19.99 2.37 -13.39
CA GLY A 74 20.95 3.40 -13.03
C GLY A 74 20.92 4.66 -13.88
N THR A 75 19.93 4.88 -14.73
CA THR A 75 19.78 6.06 -15.59
C THR A 75 18.41 6.70 -15.39
N LEU A 76 18.32 8.02 -15.41
CA LEU A 76 17.07 8.77 -15.38
C LEU A 76 16.26 8.49 -16.64
N THR A 77 15.05 7.96 -16.50
CA THR A 77 14.20 7.56 -17.64
C THR A 77 12.93 8.37 -17.75
N GLN A 78 12.46 8.98 -16.65
CA GLN A 78 11.22 9.75 -16.67
C GLN A 78 11.14 10.74 -15.51
N ILE A 79 10.60 11.92 -15.78
CA ILE A 79 10.26 12.95 -14.80
C ILE A 79 8.74 13.10 -14.78
N TYR A 80 8.16 13.03 -13.59
CA TYR A 80 6.73 13.21 -13.33
C TYR A 80 6.50 14.54 -12.63
N SER A 81 5.52 15.31 -13.09
CA SER A 81 5.10 16.58 -12.48
C SER A 81 3.62 16.65 -12.12
N ASP A 82 2.81 15.72 -12.65
CA ASP A 82 1.35 15.76 -12.52
C ASP A 82 0.88 15.05 -11.23
N PHE A 83 1.13 15.68 -10.09
CA PHE A 83 0.67 15.19 -8.81
C PHE A 83 -0.76 15.68 -8.52
N GLY A 84 -1.64 14.75 -8.17
CA GLY A 84 -2.91 15.06 -7.52
C GLY A 84 -2.65 15.46 -6.05
N LYS A 85 -3.48 16.37 -5.52
CA LYS A 85 -3.42 16.78 -4.12
C LYS A 85 -4.78 16.59 -3.46
N GLU A 86 -4.82 15.80 -2.39
CA GLU A 86 -5.98 15.61 -1.52
C GLU A 86 -5.56 15.95 -0.09
N GLU A 87 -6.06 17.07 0.45
CA GLU A 87 -5.67 17.59 1.78
C GLU A 87 -4.13 17.69 1.94
N ASN A 88 -3.55 16.82 2.76
CA ASN A 88 -2.10 16.75 3.03
C ASN A 88 -1.40 15.59 2.30
N GLN A 89 -2.07 14.96 1.35
CA GLN A 89 -1.53 13.85 0.58
C GLN A 89 -1.37 14.22 -0.89
N TYR A 90 -0.21 13.88 -1.45
CA TYR A 90 0.11 14.05 -2.86
C TYR A 90 0.08 12.67 -3.53
N THR A 91 -0.65 12.56 -4.62
CA THR A 91 -0.82 11.31 -5.36
C THR A 91 -0.22 11.40 -6.74
N LEU A 92 0.44 10.33 -7.18
CA LEU A 92 1.01 10.22 -8.52
C LEU A 92 0.73 8.82 -9.08
N ASN A 93 0.19 8.77 -10.29
CA ASN A 93 0.05 7.52 -11.02
C ASN A 93 1.29 7.28 -11.89
N ILE A 94 2.01 6.22 -11.62
CA ILE A 94 3.22 5.85 -12.32
C ILE A 94 2.92 4.62 -13.19
N ASN A 95 3.21 4.71 -14.47
CA ASN A 95 3.01 3.62 -15.44
C ASN A 95 4.11 2.55 -15.40
N LYS A 96 4.90 2.54 -14.35
CA LYS A 96 6.05 1.65 -14.13
C LYS A 96 5.97 1.02 -12.75
N ASN A 97 6.50 -0.19 -12.65
CA ASN A 97 6.52 -1.00 -11.43
C ASN A 97 7.93 -1.35 -10.96
N LYS A 98 8.96 -0.94 -11.69
CA LYS A 98 10.37 -1.19 -11.35
C LYS A 98 11.20 0.05 -11.49
N GLY A 99 12.22 0.17 -10.65
CA GLY A 99 13.18 1.26 -10.63
C GLY A 99 13.25 2.01 -9.32
N ASN A 100 14.17 2.95 -9.20
CA ASN A 100 14.28 3.84 -8.06
C ASN A 100 13.57 5.16 -8.37
N LEU A 101 12.57 5.50 -7.58
CA LEU A 101 11.82 6.75 -7.71
C LEU A 101 12.30 7.75 -6.65
N TYR A 102 12.67 8.92 -7.07
CA TYR A 102 13.12 10.02 -6.24
C TYR A 102 12.12 11.16 -6.31
N ILE A 103 11.55 11.55 -5.18
CA ILE A 103 10.60 12.65 -5.10
C ILE A 103 11.28 13.85 -4.48
N LEU A 104 11.03 15.00 -5.08
CA LEU A 104 11.54 16.29 -4.68
C LEU A 104 10.40 17.29 -4.57
N ALA A 105 10.47 18.18 -3.60
CA ALA A 105 9.57 19.31 -3.50
C ALA A 105 10.34 20.57 -3.10
N ASN A 106 9.87 21.70 -3.60
CA ASN A 106 10.47 23.03 -3.41
C ASN A 106 11.92 23.11 -3.93
N THR A 107 12.19 22.50 -5.08
CA THR A 107 13.55 22.46 -5.66
C THR A 107 13.61 23.03 -7.08
N SER A 108 12.50 23.42 -7.68
CA SER A 108 12.45 23.81 -9.11
C SER A 108 13.27 25.06 -9.46
N GLU A 109 13.54 25.94 -8.46
CA GLU A 109 14.35 27.14 -8.68
C GLU A 109 15.87 26.86 -8.64
N VAL A 110 16.27 25.71 -8.10
CA VAL A 110 17.69 25.39 -7.83
C VAL A 110 18.17 24.10 -8.52
N ILE A 111 17.27 23.25 -8.98
CA ILE A 111 17.58 22.02 -9.69
C ILE A 111 16.93 22.03 -11.07
N ASP A 112 17.75 22.12 -12.11
CA ASP A 112 17.32 21.97 -13.50
C ASP A 112 17.18 20.49 -13.88
N LEU A 113 16.02 19.91 -13.58
CA LEU A 113 15.74 18.51 -13.84
C LEU A 113 15.77 18.17 -15.34
N GLN A 114 15.34 19.10 -16.21
CA GLN A 114 15.35 18.86 -17.64
C GLN A 114 16.78 18.81 -18.17
N GLY A 115 17.63 19.74 -17.74
CA GLY A 115 19.05 19.73 -18.11
C GLY A 115 19.78 18.46 -17.61
N LEU A 116 19.39 17.93 -16.46
CA LEU A 116 19.93 16.67 -15.91
C LEU A 116 19.45 15.46 -16.71
N GLU A 117 18.19 15.42 -17.13
CA GLU A 117 17.65 14.38 -18.01
C GLU A 117 18.37 14.41 -19.37
N ASP A 118 18.49 15.60 -19.98
CA ASP A 118 19.16 15.79 -21.26
C ASP A 118 20.64 15.39 -21.21
N SER A 119 21.30 15.53 -20.06
CA SER A 119 22.70 15.10 -19.84
C SER A 119 22.88 13.60 -19.64
N GLY A 120 21.78 12.87 -19.43
CA GLY A 120 21.81 11.42 -19.12
C GLY A 120 22.42 11.09 -17.77
N ILE A 121 22.12 11.89 -16.75
CA ILE A 121 22.66 11.72 -15.39
C ILE A 121 22.48 10.29 -14.88
N THR A 122 23.54 9.74 -14.31
CA THR A 122 23.49 8.43 -13.63
C THR A 122 22.88 8.55 -12.24
N GLU A 123 22.33 7.46 -11.74
CA GLU A 123 21.75 7.43 -10.38
C GLU A 123 22.80 7.71 -9.30
N GLU A 124 24.07 7.29 -9.51
CA GLU A 124 25.18 7.58 -8.60
C GLU A 124 25.47 9.10 -8.56
N GLU A 125 25.54 9.75 -9.70
CA GLU A 125 25.71 11.22 -9.78
C GLU A 125 24.51 11.94 -9.17
N TRP A 126 23.30 11.45 -9.43
CA TRP A 126 22.05 11.97 -8.87
C TRP A 126 22.05 11.94 -7.35
N LEU A 127 22.44 10.83 -6.75
CA LEU A 127 22.58 10.69 -5.29
C LEU A 127 23.65 11.62 -4.68
N ASN A 128 24.60 12.06 -5.48
CA ASN A 128 25.63 13.01 -5.06
C ASN A 128 25.25 14.48 -5.36
N THR A 129 24.07 14.73 -5.90
CA THR A 129 23.57 16.09 -6.12
C THR A 129 23.45 16.83 -4.80
N SER A 130 23.91 18.07 -4.78
CA SER A 130 23.91 18.94 -3.61
C SER A 130 23.19 20.25 -3.87
N ILE A 131 22.67 20.84 -2.81
CA ILE A 131 22.05 22.17 -2.77
C ILE A 131 22.96 23.10 -1.98
N GLN A 132 23.16 24.31 -2.50
CA GLN A 132 23.91 25.36 -1.82
C GLN A 132 22.98 26.26 -0.99
N THR A 133 23.53 26.89 0.04
CA THR A 133 22.84 27.96 0.76
C THR A 133 22.68 29.17 -0.14
N GLU A 134 21.58 29.89 0.01
CA GLU A 134 21.38 31.20 -0.60
C GLU A 134 21.63 32.29 0.44
N GLN A 135 22.60 33.14 0.19
CA GLN A 135 23.05 34.18 1.13
C GLN A 135 23.34 33.65 2.55
N GLY A 136 23.91 32.45 2.64
CA GLY A 136 24.24 31.77 3.92
C GLY A 136 23.08 31.06 4.61
N LYS A 137 21.85 31.10 4.06
CA LYS A 137 20.69 30.41 4.58
C LYS A 137 20.43 29.12 3.82
N ALA A 138 20.14 28.04 4.51
CA ALA A 138 19.75 26.81 3.90
C ALA A 138 18.38 26.97 3.21
N LEU A 139 18.26 26.41 2.01
CA LEU A 139 17.00 26.35 1.28
C LEU A 139 16.15 25.21 1.84
N GLU A 140 14.88 25.48 2.10
CA GLU A 140 13.95 24.49 2.60
C GLU A 140 13.40 23.65 1.44
N PHE A 141 13.80 22.42 1.36
CA PHE A 141 13.31 21.46 0.37
C PHE A 141 12.92 20.15 1.04
N LEU A 142 12.18 19.34 0.31
CA LEU A 142 11.82 18.00 0.75
C LEU A 142 12.28 16.95 -0.25
N SER A 143 12.68 15.81 0.25
CA SER A 143 13.07 14.68 -0.61
C SER A 143 12.73 13.34 0.02
N THR A 144 12.53 12.33 -0.85
CA THR A 144 12.45 10.93 -0.45
C THR A 144 12.87 10.03 -1.61
N LYS A 145 13.29 8.81 -1.29
CA LYS A 145 13.61 7.75 -2.25
C LYS A 145 12.67 6.57 -2.02
N ILE A 146 12.21 5.96 -3.11
CA ILE A 146 11.37 4.77 -3.09
C ILE A 146 11.96 3.77 -4.07
N ASN A 147 12.09 2.54 -3.67
CA ASN A 147 12.39 1.44 -4.58
C ASN A 147 11.07 0.85 -5.07
N LEU A 148 10.84 0.90 -6.39
CA LEU A 148 9.74 0.22 -7.06
C LEU A 148 10.25 -1.14 -7.50
N ASP A 149 9.78 -2.20 -6.86
CA ASP A 149 10.14 -3.58 -7.23
C ASP A 149 8.91 -4.47 -7.10
N ASN A 150 7.94 -4.24 -7.99
CA ASN A 150 6.74 -5.05 -8.04
C ASN A 150 6.68 -5.87 -9.34
N GLU A 151 6.72 -7.19 -9.22
CA GLU A 151 6.57 -8.11 -10.34
C GLU A 151 5.10 -8.40 -10.71
N VAL A 152 4.16 -7.95 -9.89
CA VAL A 152 2.72 -8.16 -10.11
C VAL A 152 2.19 -7.13 -11.10
N GLN A 153 1.44 -7.60 -12.11
CA GLN A 153 0.90 -6.75 -13.19
C GLN A 153 -0.36 -5.95 -12.79
N GLU A 154 -0.63 -5.77 -11.51
CA GLU A 154 -1.76 -5.01 -11.00
C GLU A 154 -1.33 -3.65 -10.45
N THR A 155 -2.25 -2.68 -10.42
CA THR A 155 -2.00 -1.40 -9.77
C THR A 155 -1.80 -1.63 -8.28
N TYR A 156 -0.66 -1.21 -7.74
CA TYR A 156 -0.40 -1.27 -6.31
C TYR A 156 -0.17 0.11 -5.73
N THR A 157 -0.43 0.27 -4.45
CA THR A 157 -0.26 1.56 -3.77
C THR A 157 1.01 1.55 -2.94
N VAL A 158 1.85 2.57 -3.14
CA VAL A 158 3.03 2.83 -2.33
C VAL A 158 2.81 4.09 -1.51
N ASN A 159 2.93 3.99 -0.18
CA ASN A 159 2.91 5.13 0.71
C ASN A 159 4.33 5.54 1.08
N THR A 160 4.59 6.84 1.12
CA THR A 160 5.89 7.39 1.49
C THR A 160 5.76 8.71 2.24
N SER A 161 6.81 9.07 2.96
CA SER A 161 6.93 10.36 3.64
C SER A 161 7.97 11.24 2.96
N LEU A 162 7.62 12.50 2.74
CA LEU A 162 8.56 13.54 2.30
C LEU A 162 9.22 14.15 3.52
N LYS A 163 10.53 14.04 3.61
CA LYS A 163 11.35 14.60 4.70
C LYS A 163 12.02 15.90 4.26
N ARG A 164 12.08 16.87 5.18
CA ARG A 164 12.81 18.11 4.93
C ARG A 164 14.32 17.85 4.86
N GLY A 165 15.00 18.51 3.96
CA GLY A 165 16.46 18.45 3.83
C GLY A 165 17.22 19.27 4.86
N VAL A 166 16.51 19.98 5.75
CA VAL A 166 17.08 20.89 6.75
C VAL A 166 16.73 20.50 8.18
N ALA A 167 17.55 20.93 9.13
CA ALA A 167 17.27 20.98 10.56
C ALA A 167 16.85 22.39 10.96
N ARG A 168 15.94 22.53 11.93
CA ARG A 168 15.47 23.79 12.50
C ARG A 168 16.10 24.03 13.86
N PHE A 169 16.44 25.28 14.16
CA PHE A 169 16.84 25.72 15.49
C PHE A 169 15.78 26.63 16.11
N ASP A 170 15.45 26.36 17.38
CA ASP A 170 14.54 27.15 18.21
C ASP A 170 15.31 27.69 19.41
N LEU A 171 14.89 28.84 19.95
CA LEU A 171 15.43 29.47 21.15
C LEU A 171 14.38 29.49 22.26
N LEU A 172 14.69 28.87 23.40
CA LEU A 172 13.84 28.88 24.58
C LEU A 172 14.49 29.64 25.73
N LEU A 173 13.72 30.51 26.42
CA LEU A 173 14.17 31.30 27.53
C LEU A 173 13.51 30.84 28.84
N ARG A 174 14.31 30.25 29.73
CA ARG A 174 13.89 29.69 31.03
C ARG A 174 14.62 30.32 32.19
N THR A 175 14.60 31.67 32.23
CA THR A 175 15.29 32.43 33.23
C THR A 175 14.29 33.19 34.13
N GLU A 176 14.55 33.26 35.44
CA GLU A 176 13.72 34.07 36.37
C GLU A 176 13.88 35.58 36.15
N ASN A 177 15.09 35.99 35.78
CA ASN A 177 15.37 37.38 35.48
C ASN A 177 15.24 37.65 33.99
N PRO A 178 14.67 38.79 33.56
CA PRO A 178 14.57 39.09 32.14
C PRO A 178 15.96 39.08 31.49
N ILE A 179 16.12 38.31 30.48
CA ILE A 179 17.25 38.40 29.55
C ILE A 179 16.75 38.89 28.21
N ALA A 180 17.62 39.53 27.47
CA ALA A 180 17.33 40.01 26.14
C ALA A 180 18.43 39.51 25.21
N VAL A 181 18.09 38.56 24.32
CA VAL A 181 19.01 37.98 23.36
C VAL A 181 19.07 38.84 22.11
N GLN A 182 20.26 39.38 21.82
CA GLN A 182 20.49 40.22 20.64
C GLN A 182 20.86 39.39 19.41
N ARG A 183 21.64 38.30 19.61
CA ARG A 183 22.22 37.54 18.53
C ARG A 183 22.44 36.09 18.90
N VAL A 184 22.18 35.20 17.93
CA VAL A 184 22.61 33.81 17.97
C VAL A 184 23.51 33.56 16.76
N THR A 185 24.69 32.96 16.95
CA THR A 185 25.58 32.57 15.88
C THR A 185 25.84 31.07 15.96
N LEU A 186 25.45 30.34 14.92
CA LEU A 186 25.81 28.93 14.73
C LEU A 186 27.12 28.87 13.96
N LYS A 187 28.17 28.32 14.56
CA LYS A 187 29.55 28.32 14.01
C LYS A 187 29.84 27.06 13.21
N ASN A 188 30.60 27.21 12.12
CA ASN A 188 31.05 26.14 11.24
C ASN A 188 29.92 25.42 10.49
N ILE A 189 28.88 26.13 10.10
CA ILE A 189 27.72 25.57 9.41
C ILE A 189 28.07 25.34 7.93
N ALA A 190 27.77 24.12 7.46
CA ALA A 190 27.98 23.69 6.07
C ALA A 190 27.14 24.52 5.09
N GLN A 191 27.79 25.02 4.03
CA GLN A 191 27.14 25.84 3.00
C GLN A 191 26.50 25.00 1.88
N GLN A 192 26.62 23.68 1.96
CA GLN A 192 26.02 22.73 1.02
C GLN A 192 25.46 21.53 1.77
N GLY A 193 24.32 20.99 1.29
CA GLY A 193 23.74 19.76 1.76
C GLY A 193 23.42 18.83 0.59
N TYR A 194 23.43 17.52 0.82
CA TYR A 194 22.96 16.55 -0.14
C TYR A 194 21.45 16.65 -0.34
N LEU A 195 21.02 16.54 -1.58
CA LEU A 195 19.60 16.50 -1.92
C LEU A 195 18.89 15.30 -1.27
N PHE A 196 19.54 14.15 -1.24
CA PHE A 196 19.06 12.93 -0.61
C PHE A 196 19.88 12.56 0.61
N ALA A 197 19.20 11.97 1.62
CA ALA A 197 19.87 11.47 2.82
C ALA A 197 20.89 10.39 2.44
N LYS A 198 22.06 10.45 3.08
CA LYS A 198 23.11 9.43 2.97
C LYS A 198 23.00 8.45 4.13
N GLU A 199 23.44 7.20 3.94
CA GLU A 199 23.52 6.21 5.03
C GLU A 199 24.33 6.72 6.22
N LYS A 200 25.44 7.42 5.93
CA LYS A 200 26.24 8.11 6.94
C LYS A 200 26.13 9.61 6.70
N ILE A 201 25.66 10.34 7.67
CA ILE A 201 25.51 11.79 7.59
C ILE A 201 26.86 12.43 7.36
N ALA A 202 26.95 13.22 6.29
CA ALA A 202 28.11 13.99 5.91
C ALA A 202 27.69 15.15 5.01
N SER A 203 28.46 16.21 4.96
CA SER A 203 28.32 17.25 3.93
C SER A 203 28.93 16.78 2.62
N PRO A 204 28.53 17.33 1.47
CA PRO A 204 29.19 17.11 0.17
C PRO A 204 30.70 17.39 0.23
N ASP A 205 31.47 16.63 -0.55
CA ASP A 205 32.92 16.79 -0.59
C ASP A 205 33.32 18.21 -1.02
N GLY A 206 34.26 18.81 -0.28
CA GLY A 206 34.72 20.17 -0.53
C GLY A 206 33.78 21.28 -0.05
N THR A 207 32.70 20.91 0.71
CA THR A 207 31.80 21.88 1.31
C THR A 207 32.56 22.86 2.22
N LYS A 208 32.34 24.15 1.97
CA LYS A 208 32.83 25.21 2.85
C LYS A 208 31.89 25.37 4.04
N THR A 209 32.45 25.72 5.18
CA THR A 209 31.69 26.10 6.36
C THR A 209 31.69 27.62 6.56
N GLN A 210 30.65 28.15 7.13
CA GLN A 210 30.53 29.58 7.49
C GLN A 210 29.69 29.72 8.76
N ASP A 211 29.95 30.77 9.53
CA ASP A 211 29.14 31.12 10.68
C ASP A 211 27.79 31.67 10.19
N LEU A 212 26.70 31.12 10.68
CA LEU A 212 25.34 31.61 10.43
C LEU A 212 24.90 32.46 11.61
N THR A 213 24.81 33.78 11.38
CA THR A 213 24.43 34.76 12.40
C THR A 213 22.98 35.18 12.22
N VAL A 214 22.23 35.13 13.31
CA VAL A 214 20.86 35.60 13.42
C VAL A 214 20.83 36.80 14.41
N ASP A 215 20.64 37.99 13.85
CA ASP A 215 20.44 39.21 14.63
C ASP A 215 18.94 39.45 14.83
N PHE A 216 18.51 39.62 16.08
CA PHE A 216 17.13 39.97 16.38
C PHE A 216 16.99 41.50 16.28
N SER A 217 16.07 41.98 15.45
CA SER A 217 15.79 43.43 15.28
C SER A 217 15.35 44.11 16.58
N GLU A 218 14.57 43.38 17.36
CA GLU A 218 14.28 43.66 18.78
C GLU A 218 14.83 42.47 19.57
N PRO A 219 15.61 42.72 20.65
CA PRO A 219 16.17 41.63 21.45
C PRO A 219 15.09 40.67 21.95
N ALA A 220 15.26 39.40 21.73
CA ALA A 220 14.30 38.36 22.10
C ALA A 220 14.23 38.25 23.64
N GLN A 221 13.04 38.42 24.19
CA GLN A 221 12.74 38.29 25.63
C GLN A 221 11.78 37.16 25.95
N THR A 222 11.32 36.47 24.90
CA THR A 222 10.45 35.28 24.96
C THR A 222 10.97 34.23 23.99
N ASP A 223 10.43 33.03 24.06
CA ASP A 223 10.76 31.92 23.14
C ASP A 223 10.61 32.35 21.68
N VAL A 224 11.55 31.95 20.85
CA VAL A 224 11.54 32.20 19.40
C VAL A 224 11.78 30.88 18.67
N GLN A 225 10.82 30.49 17.86
CA GLN A 225 10.93 29.30 17.03
C GLN A 225 11.45 29.64 15.64
N GLY A 226 12.14 28.68 14.98
CA GLY A 226 12.62 28.82 13.62
C GLY A 226 13.69 29.92 13.45
N ILE A 227 14.57 30.11 14.44
CA ILE A 227 15.62 31.14 14.37
C ILE A 227 16.60 30.85 13.23
N ALA A 228 16.84 29.57 12.87
CA ALA A 228 17.74 29.21 11.80
C ALA A 228 17.36 27.83 11.22
N TYR A 229 17.69 27.65 9.95
CA TYR A 229 17.62 26.37 9.23
C TYR A 229 18.98 26.05 8.66
N VAL A 230 19.44 24.81 8.84
CA VAL A 230 20.76 24.35 8.38
C VAL A 230 20.66 22.99 7.72
N TYR A 231 21.58 22.68 6.79
CA TYR A 231 21.66 21.35 6.19
C TYR A 231 22.20 20.33 7.18
N GLU A 232 21.83 19.05 6.98
CA GLU A 232 22.45 17.96 7.75
C GLU A 232 23.96 17.92 7.52
N GLN A 233 24.69 17.70 8.59
CA GLN A 233 26.14 17.71 8.58
C GLN A 233 26.74 16.96 9.77
N ALA A 234 27.96 16.54 9.64
CA ALA A 234 28.74 15.96 10.74
C ALA A 234 30.08 16.70 10.89
N SER A 235 30.32 17.27 12.07
CA SER A 235 31.57 17.94 12.42
C SER A 235 31.71 18.05 13.93
N THR A 236 32.90 17.86 14.45
CA THR A 236 33.22 18.07 15.88
C THR A 236 33.46 19.54 16.24
N GLU A 237 33.45 20.44 15.25
CA GLU A 237 33.73 21.87 15.42
C GLU A 237 32.47 22.73 15.48
N LEU A 238 31.28 22.08 15.48
CA LEU A 238 30.00 22.79 15.56
C LEU A 238 29.80 23.42 16.92
N LYS A 239 29.49 24.72 16.93
CA LYS A 239 29.27 25.50 18.17
C LYS A 239 28.13 26.48 17.98
N VAL A 240 27.55 26.92 19.09
CA VAL A 240 26.63 28.04 19.15
C VAL A 240 27.20 29.11 20.07
N GLU A 241 27.11 30.37 19.64
CA GLU A 241 27.40 31.55 20.46
C GLU A 241 26.13 32.38 20.60
N VAL A 242 25.80 32.77 21.83
CA VAL A 242 24.66 33.63 22.12
C VAL A 242 25.13 34.92 22.79
N SER A 243 24.79 36.03 22.19
CA SER A 243 24.99 37.39 22.76
C SER A 243 23.67 37.90 23.35
N MET A 244 23.69 38.21 24.64
CA MET A 244 22.51 38.62 25.39
C MET A 244 22.84 39.68 26.42
N THR A 245 21.83 40.46 26.83
CA THR A 245 21.89 41.35 28.00
C THR A 245 21.13 40.70 29.14
N ALA A 246 21.80 40.55 30.28
CA ALA A 246 21.19 40.09 31.52
C ALA A 246 21.58 41.05 32.66
N ASN A 247 20.63 41.46 33.46
CA ASN A 247 20.83 42.44 34.56
C ASN A 247 21.60 43.71 34.12
N GLY A 248 21.32 44.19 32.90
CA GLY A 248 21.94 45.39 32.33
C GLY A 248 23.39 45.20 31.86
N LYS A 249 23.93 43.97 31.91
CA LYS A 249 25.26 43.63 31.39
C LYS A 249 25.18 42.79 30.13
N GLN A 250 26.02 43.13 29.17
CA GLN A 250 26.17 42.30 27.96
C GLN A 250 27.01 41.07 28.29
N ILE A 251 26.52 39.89 27.87
CA ILE A 251 27.12 38.58 28.10
C ILE A 251 27.17 37.84 26.74
N ILE A 252 28.30 37.22 26.47
CA ILE A 252 28.47 36.31 25.35
C ILE A 252 28.75 34.91 25.89
N LYS A 253 28.01 33.92 25.47
CA LYS A 253 28.19 32.52 25.85
C LYS A 253 28.37 31.66 24.61
N GLU A 254 29.22 30.66 24.73
CA GLU A 254 29.47 29.66 23.68
C GLU A 254 29.26 28.25 24.22
N ALA A 255 28.63 27.36 23.42
CA ALA A 255 28.50 25.98 23.72
C ALA A 255 28.77 25.13 22.46
N SER A 256 29.16 23.86 22.64
CA SER A 256 29.29 22.91 21.55
C SER A 256 27.91 22.42 21.10
N LEU A 257 27.69 22.36 19.80
CA LEU A 257 26.56 21.66 19.21
C LEU A 257 26.86 20.17 19.10
N PRO A 258 25.83 19.30 18.90
CA PRO A 258 26.07 17.90 18.56
C PRO A 258 26.97 17.78 17.35
N SER A 259 27.85 16.80 17.36
CA SER A 259 28.76 16.54 16.23
C SER A 259 28.03 16.11 14.96
N VAL A 260 26.74 15.80 15.05
CA VAL A 260 25.86 15.45 13.92
C VAL A 260 24.57 16.25 14.01
N LEU A 261 24.30 17.04 12.99
CA LEU A 261 22.99 17.69 12.78
C LEU A 261 22.24 16.93 11.72
N LYS A 262 21.05 16.41 12.05
CA LYS A 262 20.21 15.60 11.17
C LYS A 262 19.16 16.44 10.48
N ARG A 263 18.84 16.13 9.25
CA ARG A 263 17.69 16.69 8.54
C ARG A 263 16.36 16.32 9.23
N ASN A 264 15.34 17.14 9.03
CA ASN A 264 13.99 16.95 9.58
C ASN A 264 13.94 16.90 11.13
N ALA A 265 14.93 17.48 11.80
CA ALA A 265 15.04 17.55 13.25
C ALA A 265 14.89 18.99 13.77
N VAL A 266 14.40 19.16 15.01
CA VAL A 266 14.36 20.43 15.72
C VAL A 266 15.39 20.41 16.84
N TYR A 267 16.27 21.40 16.84
CA TYR A 267 17.29 21.64 17.86
C TYR A 267 16.90 22.83 18.70
N THR A 268 16.75 22.63 19.99
CA THR A 268 16.32 23.68 20.92
C THR A 268 17.50 24.23 21.74
N LEU A 269 17.76 25.51 21.60
CA LEU A 269 18.72 26.25 22.41
C LEU A 269 18.02 26.79 23.64
N THR A 270 18.27 26.19 24.81
CA THR A 270 17.62 26.63 26.06
C THR A 270 18.59 27.47 26.91
N LEU A 271 18.17 28.70 27.25
CA LEU A 271 18.88 29.57 28.19
C LEU A 271 18.18 29.51 29.55
N ARG A 272 18.88 29.00 30.58
CA ARG A 272 18.34 28.77 31.92
C ARG A 272 18.82 29.81 32.97
N LYS A 273 18.14 29.88 34.09
CA LYS A 273 18.42 30.82 35.21
C LYS A 273 19.86 30.75 35.73
N ASP A 274 20.38 29.60 35.93
CA ASP A 274 21.71 29.29 36.45
C ASP A 274 22.83 29.63 35.46
N MET A 275 22.48 29.91 34.22
CA MET A 275 23.43 30.26 33.17
C MET A 275 23.98 31.66 33.25
N LEU A 276 23.45 32.51 34.13
CA LEU A 276 24.03 33.82 34.38
C LEU A 276 25.45 33.73 35.00
N THR A 277 25.81 32.58 35.55
CA THR A 277 27.13 32.30 36.13
C THR A 277 27.94 31.22 35.43
N ALA A 278 27.36 30.42 34.54
CA ALA A 278 28.00 29.30 33.87
C ALA A 278 27.43 29.04 32.45
N ASN A 279 27.55 28.08 31.74
CA ASN A 279 27.42 27.78 30.32
C ASN A 279 26.00 27.75 29.71
N ILE A 280 25.87 27.88 28.36
CA ILE A 280 24.64 27.66 27.58
C ILE A 280 24.29 26.16 27.57
N GLN A 281 23.03 25.84 27.86
CA GLN A 281 22.51 24.47 27.70
C GLN A 281 21.88 24.31 26.32
N LEU A 282 22.20 23.20 25.67
CA LEU A 282 21.64 22.84 24.38
C LEU A 282 20.83 21.57 24.55
N ASP A 283 19.53 21.67 24.33
CA ASP A 283 18.64 20.51 24.20
C ASP A 283 18.47 20.16 22.72
N VAL A 284 18.74 18.91 22.39
CA VAL A 284 18.53 18.41 21.05
C VAL A 284 17.38 17.42 21.07
N GLN A 285 16.31 17.76 20.36
CA GLN A 285 15.20 16.85 20.15
C GLN A 285 15.27 16.28 18.73
N GLU A 286 15.58 15.01 18.62
CA GLU A 286 15.58 14.30 17.35
C GLU A 286 14.26 13.53 17.17
N TRP A 287 13.67 13.66 16.00
CA TRP A 287 12.48 12.87 15.61
C TRP A 287 12.80 11.38 15.38
N GLU A 288 14.02 11.07 14.93
CA GLU A 288 14.51 9.72 14.75
C GLU A 288 15.67 9.44 15.71
N ALA A 289 15.40 8.66 16.72
CA ALA A 289 16.32 8.00 17.64
C ALA A 289 17.77 8.51 17.71
N GLY A 290 18.08 9.33 18.66
CA GLY A 290 19.48 9.66 18.92
C GLY A 290 19.76 10.72 19.93
N GLY A 291 19.56 10.53 21.16
CA GLY A 291 20.30 11.14 22.26
C GLY A 291 20.09 12.61 22.59
N ASP A 292 19.56 12.84 23.75
CA ASP A 292 19.68 14.13 24.43
C ASP A 292 21.12 14.32 24.90
N TYR A 293 21.67 15.52 24.67
CA TYR A 293 22.94 15.91 25.23
C TYR A 293 22.71 17.02 26.26
N ASP A 294 22.80 16.65 27.54
CA ASP A 294 22.76 17.60 28.63
C ASP A 294 24.17 18.05 29.02
N LEU A 295 24.41 19.37 29.03
CA LEU A 295 25.64 19.98 29.44
C LEU A 295 25.45 20.76 30.73
N ALA A 296 24.64 20.30 31.66
CA ALA A 296 24.49 20.97 32.97
C ALA A 296 25.26 20.22 34.06
N PRO A 297 26.08 20.88 34.86
CA PRO A 297 26.49 20.35 36.12
C PRO A 297 25.43 20.66 37.19
N ASN A 298 24.97 19.62 37.86
CA ASN A 298 24.29 19.63 39.15
C ASN A 298 23.30 20.78 39.42
N ASN A 299 22.03 20.56 39.07
CA ASN A 299 20.94 21.09 39.87
C ASN A 299 19.62 20.40 39.53
N GLU A 300 19.16 19.57 40.46
CA GLU A 300 17.76 19.24 40.71
C GLU A 300 16.91 18.82 39.49
N THR A 301 17.53 18.27 38.45
CA THR A 301 16.78 17.61 37.38
C THR A 301 16.34 16.24 37.87
N VAL A 302 15.15 15.83 37.49
CA VAL A 302 14.66 14.46 37.77
C VAL A 302 15.58 13.44 37.12
N THR A 303 16.03 12.47 37.91
CA THR A 303 16.90 11.38 37.44
C THR A 303 16.33 10.04 37.91
N VAL A 304 16.77 8.94 37.26
CA VAL A 304 16.37 7.59 37.65
C VAL A 304 17.15 7.18 38.90
N ASP A 305 16.44 6.81 39.95
CA ASP A 305 17.03 6.10 41.09
C ASP A 305 17.16 4.62 40.74
N LEU A 306 18.39 4.18 40.44
CA LEU A 306 18.69 2.79 40.04
C LEU A 306 18.59 1.80 41.20
N ASP A 307 18.78 2.24 42.44
CA ASP A 307 18.79 1.38 43.61
C ASP A 307 17.34 0.98 44.03
N GLU A 308 16.40 1.89 43.83
CA GLU A 308 14.98 1.69 44.14
C GLU A 308 14.13 1.29 42.91
N SER A 309 14.68 1.37 41.71
CA SER A 309 14.01 0.96 40.48
C SER A 309 14.10 -0.55 40.26
N THR A 310 13.04 -1.16 39.73
CA THR A 310 13.07 -2.55 39.26
C THR A 310 13.03 -2.55 37.75
N LEU A 311 14.20 -2.80 37.16
CA LEU A 311 14.43 -2.77 35.71
C LEU A 311 14.85 -4.16 35.21
N PRO A 312 14.19 -4.73 34.18
CA PRO A 312 14.69 -5.92 33.48
C PRO A 312 16.05 -5.64 32.83
N GLU A 313 16.87 -6.67 32.63
CA GLU A 313 18.22 -6.57 32.04
C GLU A 313 18.26 -5.90 30.67
N ASN A 314 17.17 -5.95 29.91
CA ASN A 314 17.04 -5.39 28.58
C ASN A 314 16.48 -3.95 28.55
N VAL A 315 16.23 -3.35 29.70
CA VAL A 315 15.92 -1.93 29.86
C VAL A 315 17.18 -1.21 30.33
N VAL A 316 17.66 -0.27 29.54
CA VAL A 316 18.94 0.40 29.77
C VAL A 316 18.70 1.85 30.16
N VAL A 317 19.32 2.28 31.27
CA VAL A 317 19.38 3.67 31.69
C VAL A 317 20.78 4.21 31.36
N ASN A 318 20.85 5.42 30.81
CA ASN A 318 22.13 6.07 30.49
C ASN A 318 22.92 6.46 31.77
N ALA A 319 24.18 6.87 31.60
CA ALA A 319 25.07 7.22 32.71
C ALA A 319 24.57 8.44 33.48
N GLU A 320 23.90 9.39 32.81
CA GLU A 320 23.33 10.62 33.38
C GLU A 320 21.99 10.35 34.09
N ARG A 321 21.46 9.13 34.01
CA ARG A 321 20.20 8.69 34.63
C ARG A 321 18.95 9.45 34.21
N ASN A 322 18.96 10.09 33.04
CA ASN A 322 17.84 10.89 32.53
C ASN A 322 17.18 10.29 31.28
N LYS A 323 17.70 9.13 30.81
CA LYS A 323 17.25 8.46 29.59
C LYS A 323 17.08 6.96 29.79
N ILE A 324 15.92 6.43 29.46
CA ILE A 324 15.56 5.04 29.57
C ILE A 324 15.29 4.47 28.18
N SER A 325 16.08 3.50 27.78
CA SER A 325 15.90 2.77 26.51
C SER A 325 15.20 1.45 26.78
N PHE A 326 13.99 1.30 26.26
CA PHE A 326 13.24 0.06 26.32
C PHE A 326 13.65 -0.88 25.17
N PRO A 327 13.47 -2.20 25.32
CA PRO A 327 13.51 -3.10 24.18
C PRO A 327 12.28 -2.89 23.29
N TYR A 328 12.30 -3.38 22.04
CA TYR A 328 11.11 -3.38 21.17
C TYR A 328 10.01 -4.34 21.68
N THR A 329 10.38 -5.32 22.50
CA THR A 329 9.44 -6.28 23.14
C THR A 329 8.57 -5.64 24.21
N ALA A 330 7.50 -6.30 24.62
CA ALA A 330 6.72 -5.84 25.76
C ALA A 330 7.58 -5.75 27.02
N SER A 331 7.36 -4.74 27.83
CA SER A 331 8.13 -4.51 29.06
C SER A 331 7.26 -3.87 30.13
N GLU A 332 7.52 -4.26 31.37
CA GLU A 332 6.97 -3.62 32.56
C GLU A 332 8.14 -3.30 33.49
N ILE A 333 8.19 -2.08 33.99
CA ILE A 333 9.19 -1.63 34.96
C ILE A 333 8.50 -0.94 36.14
N THR A 334 9.17 -0.99 37.31
CA THR A 334 8.90 -0.03 38.39
C THR A 334 10.06 0.96 38.41
N LEU A 335 9.75 2.20 38.10
CA LEU A 335 10.69 3.30 38.00
C LEU A 335 10.62 4.14 39.26
N ALA A 336 11.74 4.27 39.95
CA ALA A 336 11.95 5.27 41.00
C ALA A 336 12.62 6.50 40.37
N VAL A 337 12.12 7.68 40.67
CA VAL A 337 12.65 8.95 40.19
C VAL A 337 13.20 9.73 41.38
N ASP A 338 14.49 10.08 41.27
CA ASP A 338 15.18 10.89 42.27
C ASP A 338 14.82 12.36 42.06
N CYS A 339 14.19 12.92 43.06
CA CYS A 339 13.80 14.32 43.15
C CYS A 339 13.40 14.63 44.60
N ASP A 340 13.80 15.80 45.11
CA ASP A 340 13.47 16.27 46.48
C ASP A 340 11.96 16.52 46.65
N ASP A 341 11.26 16.86 45.55
CA ASP A 341 9.82 17.09 45.55
C ASP A 341 9.02 15.84 45.15
N GLU A 342 7.80 15.76 45.63
CA GLU A 342 6.84 14.75 45.14
C GLU A 342 6.42 15.11 43.72
N LEU A 343 6.54 14.11 42.81
CA LEU A 343 6.26 14.25 41.40
C LEU A 343 4.91 13.66 41.00
N GLU A 344 4.20 14.39 40.14
CA GLU A 344 3.02 13.86 39.42
C GLU A 344 3.38 13.73 37.94
N PHE A 345 3.09 12.56 37.36
CA PHE A 345 3.26 12.36 35.94
C PHE A 345 2.23 13.15 35.14
N ILE A 346 2.68 13.88 34.10
CA ILE A 346 1.81 14.61 33.19
C ILE A 346 1.59 13.75 31.94
N PRO A 347 0.40 13.14 31.74
CA PRO A 347 0.11 12.37 30.54
C PRO A 347 0.01 13.28 29.33
N THR A 348 0.69 12.90 28.24
CA THR A 348 0.51 13.51 26.92
C THR A 348 -0.42 12.66 26.05
N GLU A 349 -1.08 13.26 25.06
CA GLU A 349 -1.92 12.52 24.13
C GLU A 349 -1.08 11.49 23.34
N ASN A 350 -1.64 10.30 23.14
CA ASN A 350 -1.04 9.21 22.35
C ASN A 350 0.29 8.66 22.88
N MET A 351 0.49 8.64 24.19
CA MET A 351 1.67 7.98 24.75
C MET A 351 1.73 6.49 24.38
N PRO A 352 2.88 6.00 23.92
CA PRO A 352 3.05 4.61 23.50
C PRO A 352 3.25 3.63 24.67
N PHE A 353 3.11 4.07 25.90
CA PHE A 353 3.17 3.28 27.13
C PHE A 353 2.21 3.87 28.17
N THR A 354 1.85 3.07 29.17
CA THR A 354 1.04 3.51 30.31
C THR A 354 1.90 3.76 31.51
N VAL A 355 1.56 4.80 32.29
CA VAL A 355 2.23 5.15 33.52
C VAL A 355 1.19 5.14 34.65
N GLU A 356 1.49 4.44 35.72
CA GLU A 356 0.71 4.39 36.95
C GLU A 356 1.58 4.84 38.13
N SER A 357 1.16 5.88 38.84
CA SER A 357 1.87 6.31 40.05
C SER A 357 1.63 5.31 41.19
N LEU A 358 2.70 4.80 41.77
CA LEU A 358 2.66 3.88 42.90
C LEU A 358 2.90 4.60 44.24
N GLY A 359 3.16 5.91 44.22
CA GLY A 359 3.57 6.67 45.39
C GLY A 359 2.48 6.89 46.43
N GLY A 360 2.85 6.80 47.68
CA GLY A 360 2.24 7.54 48.79
C GLY A 360 1.21 6.90 49.66
N THR A 361 0.84 5.59 49.54
CA THR A 361 -0.18 4.99 50.40
C THR A 361 0.33 3.98 51.45
N SER A 362 1.55 3.50 51.35
CA SER A 362 2.16 2.61 52.36
C SER A 362 3.32 3.28 53.08
N ALA A 363 3.64 2.84 54.29
CA ALA A 363 4.77 3.38 55.06
C ALA A 363 6.13 3.19 54.37
N GLU A 364 6.24 2.24 53.44
CA GLU A 364 7.46 1.93 52.68
C GLU A 364 7.58 2.76 51.41
N THR A 365 6.48 3.29 50.85
CA THR A 365 6.45 4.06 49.61
C THR A 365 6.11 5.55 49.82
N PHE A 366 5.87 5.95 51.05
CA PHE A 366 5.55 7.35 51.37
C PHE A 366 6.75 8.26 51.08
N GLY A 367 6.55 9.26 50.23
CA GLY A 367 7.57 10.19 49.83
C GLY A 367 8.50 9.71 48.69
N LYS A 368 8.25 8.52 48.13
CA LYS A 368 9.01 8.03 46.98
C LYS A 368 8.26 8.30 45.66
N ASN A 369 8.98 8.82 44.67
CA ASN A 369 8.48 9.04 43.31
C ASN A 369 8.56 7.71 42.53
N LEU A 370 7.57 6.80 42.74
CA LEU A 370 7.52 5.48 42.14
C LEU A 370 6.43 5.44 41.05
N PHE A 371 6.84 4.98 39.86
CA PHE A 371 5.96 4.87 38.70
C PHE A 371 6.05 3.47 38.09
N LYS A 372 4.91 2.86 37.83
CA LYS A 372 4.85 1.63 37.06
C LYS A 372 4.63 1.96 35.60
N ILE A 373 5.55 1.56 34.75
CA ILE A 373 5.48 1.81 33.31
C ILE A 373 5.27 0.46 32.61
N ARG A 374 4.24 0.40 31.77
CA ARG A 374 3.95 -0.76 30.92
C ARG A 374 3.99 -0.32 29.48
N LYS A 375 4.79 -1.00 28.68
CA LYS A 375 4.94 -0.81 27.26
C LYS A 375 4.61 -2.09 26.51
N GLU A 376 3.70 -1.97 25.56
CA GLU A 376 3.39 -3.06 24.65
C GLU A 376 4.55 -3.32 23.66
N ARG A 377 4.53 -4.47 23.01
CA ARG A 377 5.49 -4.79 21.95
C ARG A 377 5.39 -3.77 20.80
N TRP A 378 6.52 -3.33 20.29
CA TRP A 378 6.58 -2.47 19.12
C TRP A 378 6.30 -3.27 17.84
N ARG A 379 5.25 -2.92 17.12
CA ARG A 379 4.80 -3.66 15.94
C ARG A 379 5.76 -3.48 14.76
N LEU A 380 5.69 -4.40 13.80
CA LEU A 380 6.46 -4.34 12.55
C LEU A 380 6.11 -3.07 11.77
N GLY A 381 7.14 -2.40 11.24
CA GLY A 381 7.01 -1.21 10.42
C GLY A 381 6.72 0.08 11.19
N VAL A 382 6.49 0.01 12.51
CA VAL A 382 6.37 1.21 13.34
C VAL A 382 7.75 1.75 13.64
N ALA A 383 8.01 2.99 13.24
CA ALA A 383 9.28 3.67 13.51
C ALA A 383 9.54 3.79 15.02
N GLY A 384 10.79 3.72 15.41
CA GLY A 384 11.20 3.99 16.79
C GLY A 384 10.83 5.42 17.20
N GLN A 385 10.62 5.63 18.49
CA GLN A 385 10.22 6.93 19.04
C GLN A 385 11.07 7.29 20.24
N THR A 386 11.26 8.59 20.42
CA THR A 386 11.79 9.17 21.65
C THR A 386 10.70 10.08 22.22
N VAL A 387 10.31 9.83 23.45
CA VAL A 387 9.19 10.50 24.12
C VAL A 387 9.68 11.08 25.44
N LYS A 388 9.24 12.29 25.78
CA LYS A 388 9.46 12.86 27.11
C LYS A 388 8.38 12.38 28.08
N MET A 389 8.79 11.82 29.18
CA MET A 389 7.95 11.54 30.34
C MET A 389 8.05 12.73 31.29
N GLN A 390 7.14 13.70 31.14
CA GLN A 390 7.14 14.96 31.86
C GLN A 390 6.53 14.81 33.24
N PHE A 391 7.10 15.51 34.21
CA PHE A 391 6.59 15.56 35.58
C PHE A 391 6.19 16.97 36.00
N GLN A 392 5.25 17.05 36.95
CA GLN A 392 4.86 18.24 37.68
C GLN A 392 5.29 18.05 39.13
N ARG A 393 6.00 19.00 39.68
CA ARG A 393 6.28 19.03 41.14
C ARG A 393 5.01 19.40 41.90
N LYS A 394 4.62 18.55 42.86
CA LYS A 394 3.37 18.70 43.58
C LYS A 394 3.35 20.02 44.36
N GLY A 395 2.26 20.77 44.25
CA GLY A 395 2.09 22.07 44.89
C GLY A 395 2.70 23.25 44.16
N MET A 396 3.39 23.03 43.04
CA MET A 396 3.87 24.14 42.19
C MET A 396 2.85 24.51 41.11
N LYS A 397 2.70 25.82 40.83
CA LYS A 397 1.74 26.30 39.82
C LYS A 397 2.21 26.08 38.39
N GLU A 398 3.52 26.05 38.16
CA GLU A 398 4.14 25.97 36.86
C GLU A 398 4.89 24.63 36.74
N THR A 399 4.78 24.01 35.57
CA THR A 399 5.56 22.81 35.21
C THR A 399 6.97 23.28 34.85
N TYR A 400 7.98 22.71 35.48
CA TYR A 400 9.35 22.90 35.03
C TYR A 400 9.56 22.11 33.73
N PRO A 401 9.92 22.76 32.62
CA PRO A 401 10.02 22.10 31.32
C PRO A 401 11.14 21.04 31.27
N ASP A 402 12.04 21.07 32.22
CA ASP A 402 13.20 20.20 32.33
C ASP A 402 13.00 19.04 33.32
N ASP A 403 11.85 18.98 34.01
CA ASP A 403 11.48 17.87 34.86
C ASP A 403 10.90 16.72 34.01
N TYR A 404 11.74 16.09 33.19
CA TYR A 404 11.33 14.96 32.36
C TYR A 404 12.42 13.90 32.28
N LEU A 405 11.99 12.68 32.02
CA LEU A 405 12.86 11.58 31.60
C LEU A 405 12.62 11.29 30.11
N THR A 406 13.68 11.02 29.40
CA THR A 406 13.63 10.64 28.00
C THR A 406 13.39 9.14 27.90
N ILE A 407 12.33 8.74 27.22
CA ILE A 407 12.01 7.33 26.94
C ILE A 407 12.31 7.03 25.46
N VAL A 408 13.20 6.10 25.22
CA VAL A 408 13.56 5.64 23.87
C VAL A 408 12.91 4.30 23.59
N LEU A 409 12.18 4.24 22.49
CA LEU A 409 11.46 3.06 22.02
C LEU A 409 12.01 2.69 20.64
N PRO A 410 12.86 1.68 20.53
CA PRO A 410 13.45 1.29 19.24
C PRO A 410 12.40 0.63 18.35
N GLU A 411 12.60 0.71 17.05
CA GLU A 411 11.79 -0.03 16.09
C GLU A 411 11.95 -1.55 16.27
N ASN A 412 10.96 -2.31 15.82
CA ASN A 412 11.09 -3.76 15.74
C ASN A 412 12.18 -4.11 14.71
N PRO A 413 13.18 -4.94 15.06
CA PRO A 413 14.27 -5.25 14.16
C PRO A 413 13.87 -6.10 12.95
N THR A 414 12.69 -6.73 12.96
CA THR A 414 12.15 -7.42 11.80
C THR A 414 11.68 -6.39 10.77
N LYS A 415 12.18 -6.48 9.56
CA LYS A 415 11.77 -5.61 8.44
C LYS A 415 10.63 -6.24 7.67
N ILE A 416 9.75 -5.39 7.16
CA ILE A 416 8.57 -5.77 6.38
C ILE A 416 8.53 -4.94 5.10
N GLU A 417 8.31 -5.60 3.97
CA GLU A 417 8.16 -4.99 2.65
C GLU A 417 6.99 -5.66 1.92
N GLY A 418 6.27 -4.93 1.08
CA GLY A 418 5.24 -5.51 0.21
C GLY A 418 3.84 -4.95 0.39
N LEU A 419 2.83 -5.80 0.17
CA LEU A 419 1.42 -5.43 0.08
C LEU A 419 0.70 -5.39 1.44
N PHE A 420 1.35 -5.78 2.51
CA PHE A 420 0.77 -5.86 3.84
C PHE A 420 1.54 -5.02 4.85
N SER A 421 0.85 -4.55 5.89
CA SER A 421 1.42 -3.67 6.91
C SER A 421 0.82 -4.00 8.28
N PHE A 422 1.63 -3.86 9.33
CA PHE A 422 1.19 -4.05 10.72
C PHE A 422 1.37 -2.78 11.56
N ILE A 423 1.49 -1.62 10.92
CA ILE A 423 1.68 -0.34 11.62
C ILE A 423 0.50 -0.04 12.54
N ASP A 424 -0.72 -0.24 12.07
CA ASP A 424 -1.94 0.11 12.82
C ASP A 424 -2.49 -1.04 13.67
N SER A 425 -2.16 -2.29 13.33
CA SER A 425 -2.73 -3.48 13.97
C SER A 425 -1.81 -4.68 13.83
N TYR A 426 -1.96 -5.68 14.70
CA TYR A 426 -1.37 -7.02 14.53
C TYR A 426 -2.08 -7.87 13.48
N THR A 427 -3.13 -7.35 12.86
CA THR A 427 -3.88 -8.02 11.80
C THR A 427 -3.95 -7.12 10.58
N PHE A 428 -3.63 -7.70 9.42
CA PHE A 428 -3.79 -7.07 8.11
C PHE A 428 -4.82 -7.83 7.29
N ASP A 429 -5.88 -7.16 6.87
CA ASP A 429 -6.94 -7.73 6.03
C ASP A 429 -6.86 -7.13 4.62
N PHE A 430 -6.60 -7.96 3.63
CA PHE A 430 -6.65 -7.56 2.23
C PHE A 430 -8.07 -7.20 1.74
N GLY A 431 -9.12 -7.65 2.44
CA GLY A 431 -10.52 -7.41 2.08
C GLY A 431 -10.99 -8.11 0.80
N LYS A 432 -10.09 -8.79 0.08
CA LYS A 432 -10.33 -9.42 -1.22
C LYS A 432 -9.60 -10.75 -1.37
N TYR A 433 -9.85 -11.44 -2.49
CA TYR A 433 -9.00 -12.55 -2.90
C TYR A 433 -7.65 -12.02 -3.41
N ILE A 434 -6.60 -12.66 -2.96
CA ILE A 434 -5.22 -12.40 -3.40
C ILE A 434 -4.40 -13.69 -3.25
N ASP A 435 -3.49 -13.94 -4.20
CA ASP A 435 -2.52 -15.05 -4.18
C ASP A 435 -1.13 -14.52 -4.57
N ASN A 436 -0.16 -15.45 -4.71
CA ASN A 436 1.25 -15.14 -4.99
C ASN A 436 1.94 -14.36 -3.85
N GLU A 437 2.93 -13.55 -4.17
CA GLU A 437 3.74 -12.86 -3.17
C GLU A 437 3.01 -11.67 -2.55
N TYR A 438 2.90 -11.68 -1.24
CA TYR A 438 2.39 -10.57 -0.45
C TYR A 438 3.49 -9.59 -0.05
N GLY A 439 4.72 -10.07 0.04
CA GLY A 439 5.87 -9.30 0.43
C GLY A 439 6.94 -10.16 1.09
N VAL A 440 7.89 -9.48 1.73
CA VAL A 440 9.06 -10.10 2.37
C VAL A 440 9.16 -9.68 3.83
N LEU A 441 9.45 -10.65 4.69
CA LEU A 441 9.82 -10.43 6.08
C LEU A 441 11.30 -10.79 6.26
N THR A 442 12.09 -9.84 6.73
CA THR A 442 13.49 -10.09 7.09
C THR A 442 13.63 -10.09 8.61
N ILE A 443 13.91 -11.24 9.17
CA ILE A 443 14.04 -11.45 10.62
C ILE A 443 15.49 -11.40 11.08
N PRO A 444 15.77 -11.04 12.33
CA PRO A 444 17.11 -11.19 12.93
C PRO A 444 17.59 -12.65 12.95
N ASP A 445 18.90 -12.85 12.91
CA ASP A 445 19.54 -14.20 13.00
C ASP A 445 19.11 -15.00 14.23
N SER A 446 18.79 -14.31 15.33
CA SER A 446 18.35 -14.92 16.59
C SER A 446 16.89 -15.37 16.58
N LYS A 447 16.12 -15.03 15.53
CA LYS A 447 14.69 -15.33 15.43
C LYS A 447 14.44 -16.49 14.47
N SER A 448 13.31 -17.15 14.68
CA SER A 448 12.68 -18.09 13.76
C SER A 448 11.31 -17.59 13.35
N ILE A 449 10.82 -18.04 12.19
CA ILE A 449 9.52 -17.66 11.67
C ILE A 449 8.75 -18.90 11.24
N ALA A 450 7.44 -18.93 11.54
CA ALA A 450 6.52 -19.98 11.15
C ALA A 450 5.15 -19.40 10.81
N VAL A 451 4.25 -20.24 10.28
CA VAL A 451 2.85 -19.89 10.08
C VAL A 451 1.98 -20.85 10.88
N GLU A 452 1.04 -20.30 11.63
CA GLU A 452 -0.02 -21.04 12.35
C GLU A 452 -1.37 -20.77 11.67
N TYR A 453 -2.25 -21.76 11.74
CA TYR A 453 -3.61 -21.70 11.21
C TYR A 453 -4.61 -22.03 12.29
N GLU A 454 -5.84 -21.56 12.13
CA GLU A 454 -6.97 -22.01 12.96
C GLU A 454 -7.28 -23.49 12.66
N ASP A 455 -7.89 -24.17 13.63
CA ASP A 455 -8.24 -25.59 13.49
C ASP A 455 -9.14 -25.82 12.26
N GLY A 456 -8.70 -26.70 11.38
CA GLY A 456 -9.41 -27.04 10.14
C GLY A 456 -9.15 -26.08 8.97
N GLU A 457 -8.27 -25.08 9.13
CA GLU A 457 -7.83 -24.24 8.01
C GLU A 457 -6.64 -24.88 7.29
N ASP A 458 -6.67 -24.86 5.97
CA ASP A 458 -5.58 -25.33 5.13
C ASP A 458 -4.35 -24.39 5.21
N ALA A 459 -3.17 -24.90 4.92
CA ALA A 459 -1.92 -24.15 4.88
C ALA A 459 -1.82 -23.27 3.61
N TRP A 460 -2.61 -22.22 3.54
CA TRP A 460 -2.72 -21.36 2.38
C TRP A 460 -1.64 -20.27 2.25
N VAL A 461 -0.82 -20.06 3.29
CA VAL A 461 0.36 -19.18 3.28
C VAL A 461 1.62 -20.01 3.36
N LYS A 462 2.60 -19.72 2.51
CA LYS A 462 3.91 -20.35 2.52
C LYS A 462 5.00 -19.31 2.73
N LEU A 463 5.93 -19.60 3.66
CA LEU A 463 7.17 -18.84 3.81
C LEU A 463 8.24 -19.49 2.93
N SER A 464 8.80 -18.72 2.01
CA SER A 464 9.86 -19.15 1.09
C SER A 464 11.13 -18.35 1.36
N PRO A 465 12.21 -18.95 1.91
CA PRO A 465 13.46 -18.23 2.12
C PRO A 465 14.00 -17.70 0.79
N ARG A 466 14.63 -16.52 0.82
CA ARG A 466 15.29 -15.95 -0.36
C ARG A 466 16.68 -16.59 -0.51
N GLU A 467 17.13 -16.75 -1.75
CA GLU A 467 18.45 -17.31 -2.05
C GLU A 467 19.59 -16.37 -1.64
N ASP A 468 19.38 -15.06 -1.75
CA ASP A 468 20.36 -14.02 -1.45
C ASP A 468 20.45 -13.68 0.05
N ASN A 469 19.40 -14.00 0.83
CA ASN A 469 19.35 -13.74 2.27
C ASN A 469 18.52 -14.82 2.99
N PRO A 470 19.13 -15.73 3.74
CA PRO A 470 18.42 -16.82 4.41
C PRO A 470 17.48 -16.36 5.54
N ASN A 471 17.60 -15.12 5.99
CA ASN A 471 16.73 -14.53 7.00
C ASN A 471 15.57 -13.73 6.40
N ALA A 472 15.55 -13.55 5.09
CA ALA A 472 14.47 -12.93 4.35
C ALA A 472 13.52 -14.00 3.80
N TYR A 473 12.24 -13.89 4.12
CA TYR A 473 11.21 -14.85 3.73
C TYR A 473 10.16 -14.16 2.88
N ARG A 474 9.98 -14.64 1.65
CA ARG A 474 8.83 -14.29 0.83
C ARG A 474 7.58 -14.90 1.45
N VAL A 475 6.54 -14.12 1.62
CA VAL A 475 5.24 -14.55 2.13
C VAL A 475 4.33 -14.79 0.93
N LEU A 476 4.09 -16.06 0.60
CA LEU A 476 3.33 -16.47 -0.58
C LEU A 476 1.92 -16.88 -0.18
N GLY A 477 0.92 -16.25 -0.76
CA GLY A 477 -0.45 -16.71 -0.72
C GLY A 477 -0.69 -17.81 -1.76
N GLY A 478 -1.21 -18.92 -1.31
CA GLY A 478 -1.50 -20.06 -2.15
C GLY A 478 -2.93 -20.08 -2.68
N TRP A 479 -3.18 -21.03 -3.56
CA TRP A 479 -4.47 -21.36 -4.13
C TRP A 479 -4.72 -22.88 -4.08
N LYS A 480 -5.99 -23.27 -3.87
CA LYS A 480 -6.42 -24.68 -3.88
C LYS A 480 -7.42 -24.90 -5.01
N PRO A 481 -7.11 -25.80 -5.97
CA PRO A 481 -8.04 -26.15 -7.03
C PRO A 481 -9.34 -26.75 -6.48
N ASN A 482 -10.47 -26.26 -6.97
CA ASN A 482 -11.80 -26.78 -6.59
C ASN A 482 -12.04 -26.80 -5.08
N ASP A 483 -11.53 -25.82 -4.34
CA ASP A 483 -11.71 -25.71 -2.90
C ASP A 483 -13.20 -25.63 -2.54
N PRO A 484 -13.75 -26.64 -1.81
CA PRO A 484 -15.16 -26.65 -1.45
C PRO A 484 -15.53 -25.57 -0.42
N THR A 485 -14.56 -24.89 0.15
CA THR A 485 -14.75 -23.81 1.13
C THR A 485 -14.64 -22.42 0.52
N ALA A 486 -14.30 -22.31 -0.77
CA ALA A 486 -14.13 -21.06 -1.50
C ALA A 486 -15.49 -20.41 -1.82
N ASN A 487 -16.03 -19.64 -0.88
CA ASN A 487 -17.33 -18.95 -0.94
C ASN A 487 -17.26 -17.49 -0.52
N GLY A 488 -16.07 -16.93 -0.45
CA GLY A 488 -15.84 -15.56 0.02
C GLY A 488 -15.62 -15.45 1.53
N ARG A 489 -15.55 -16.58 2.24
CA ARG A 489 -15.23 -16.57 3.66
C ARG A 489 -13.87 -15.95 3.94
N GLU A 490 -13.68 -15.48 5.15
CA GLU A 490 -12.35 -15.11 5.62
C GLU A 490 -11.45 -16.34 5.73
N GLN A 491 -10.21 -16.19 5.27
CA GLN A 491 -9.10 -17.08 5.56
C GLN A 491 -8.07 -16.32 6.40
N ARG A 492 -7.65 -16.94 7.51
CA ARG A 492 -6.71 -16.36 8.46
C ARG A 492 -5.46 -17.21 8.53
N ALA A 493 -4.30 -16.56 8.53
CA ALA A 493 -3.01 -17.19 8.76
C ALA A 493 -2.20 -16.29 9.71
N THR A 494 -1.62 -16.86 10.74
CA THR A 494 -0.83 -16.11 11.72
C THR A 494 0.65 -16.40 11.54
N ILE A 495 1.40 -15.38 11.15
CA ILE A 495 2.86 -15.43 11.13
C ILE A 495 3.34 -15.31 12.57
N VAL A 496 4.14 -16.26 12.99
CA VAL A 496 4.71 -16.35 14.32
C VAL A 496 6.22 -16.18 14.23
N ILE A 497 6.74 -15.18 14.93
CA ILE A 497 8.17 -14.91 15.04
C ILE A 497 8.56 -15.13 16.50
N SER A 498 9.60 -15.92 16.77
CA SER A 498 10.01 -16.26 18.12
C SER A 498 11.53 -16.38 18.21
N ASN A 499 12.08 -16.41 19.42
CA ASN A 499 13.49 -16.67 19.63
C ASN A 499 13.85 -18.07 19.13
N LYS A 500 14.89 -18.16 18.31
CA LYS A 500 15.34 -19.43 17.71
C LYS A 500 15.87 -20.41 18.73
N ALA A 501 16.44 -19.92 19.86
CA ALA A 501 17.08 -20.75 20.86
C ALA A 501 16.07 -21.53 21.72
N ASP A 502 14.94 -20.94 22.08
CA ASP A 502 14.04 -21.47 23.10
C ASP A 502 12.55 -21.30 22.77
N GLY A 503 12.22 -20.70 21.63
CA GLY A 503 10.85 -20.41 21.23
C GLY A 503 10.15 -19.32 22.05
N SER A 504 10.86 -18.62 22.91
CA SER A 504 10.33 -17.51 23.72
C SER A 504 10.12 -16.24 22.88
N ASP A 505 9.65 -15.17 23.51
CA ASP A 505 9.44 -13.86 22.90
C ASP A 505 8.61 -13.91 21.60
N VAL A 506 7.45 -14.54 21.71
CA VAL A 506 6.56 -14.81 20.58
C VAL A 506 5.84 -13.55 20.12
N GLU A 507 5.94 -13.30 18.82
CA GLU A 507 5.22 -12.24 18.10
C GLU A 507 4.25 -12.89 17.12
N LYS A 508 3.00 -12.40 17.09
CA LYS A 508 1.96 -12.95 16.20
C LYS A 508 1.36 -11.85 15.35
N TYR A 509 1.40 -12.06 14.04
CA TYR A 509 0.88 -11.15 13.03
C TYR A 509 -0.08 -11.91 12.12
N THR A 510 -1.34 -11.50 12.07
CA THR A 510 -2.37 -12.21 11.32
C THR A 510 -2.61 -11.58 9.97
N ILE A 511 -2.58 -12.38 8.92
CA ILE A 511 -2.99 -12.00 7.56
C ILE A 511 -4.36 -12.57 7.29
N VAL A 512 -5.24 -11.75 6.72
CA VAL A 512 -6.62 -12.12 6.37
C VAL A 512 -6.87 -11.83 4.90
N ARG A 513 -7.52 -12.76 4.20
CA ARG A 513 -8.04 -12.55 2.84
C ARG A 513 -9.45 -13.11 2.70
N ARG A 514 -10.08 -12.91 1.57
CA ARG A 514 -11.34 -13.58 1.20
C ARG A 514 -11.03 -14.81 0.34
N ASN A 515 -11.52 -15.98 0.76
CA ASN A 515 -11.34 -17.23 0.00
C ASN A 515 -12.38 -17.35 -1.09
N TRP A 516 -12.01 -16.93 -2.31
CA TRP A 516 -12.82 -17.12 -3.49
C TRP A 516 -12.17 -18.13 -4.45
N GLY A 517 -12.98 -18.93 -5.12
CA GLY A 517 -12.47 -19.87 -6.10
C GLY A 517 -13.54 -20.31 -7.09
N LEU A 518 -13.14 -20.44 -8.36
CA LEU A 518 -13.98 -20.96 -9.42
C LEU A 518 -13.65 -22.43 -9.67
N PRO A 519 -14.63 -23.29 -10.03
CA PRO A 519 -14.37 -24.68 -10.37
C PRO A 519 -13.49 -24.78 -11.61
N VAL A 520 -12.47 -25.62 -11.56
CA VAL A 520 -11.47 -25.75 -12.61
C VAL A 520 -11.22 -27.19 -13.02
N VAL A 521 -10.66 -27.35 -14.22
CA VAL A 521 -10.05 -28.57 -14.73
C VAL A 521 -8.64 -28.28 -15.23
N TYR A 522 -7.71 -29.24 -15.08
CA TYR A 522 -6.32 -29.06 -15.50
C TYR A 522 -6.08 -29.67 -16.85
N GLN A 523 -5.70 -28.87 -17.84
CA GLN A 523 -5.30 -29.33 -19.16
C GLN A 523 -4.21 -28.45 -19.77
N GLN A 524 -3.27 -29.07 -20.45
CA GLN A 524 -2.19 -28.44 -21.22
C GLN A 524 -1.38 -27.43 -20.38
N GLY A 525 -1.11 -27.78 -19.10
CA GLY A 525 -0.35 -26.93 -18.18
C GLY A 525 -1.13 -25.79 -17.54
N LEU A 526 -2.45 -25.73 -17.76
CA LEU A 526 -3.30 -24.63 -17.33
C LEU A 526 -4.53 -25.12 -16.55
N TRP A 527 -4.98 -24.35 -15.60
CA TRP A 527 -6.23 -24.55 -14.89
C TRP A 527 -7.36 -23.75 -15.55
N TRP A 528 -8.24 -24.44 -16.27
CA TRP A 528 -9.37 -23.86 -16.99
C TRP A 528 -10.62 -23.85 -16.12
N CYS A 529 -11.34 -22.72 -16.05
CA CYS A 529 -12.63 -22.71 -15.38
C CYS A 529 -13.63 -23.61 -16.11
N LYS A 530 -14.40 -24.40 -15.34
CA LYS A 530 -15.42 -25.31 -15.88
C LYS A 530 -16.57 -24.57 -16.55
N TYR A 531 -16.97 -23.44 -15.99
CA TYR A 531 -18.15 -22.68 -16.40
C TYR A 531 -17.77 -21.41 -17.17
N ASN A 532 -18.67 -20.96 -18.03
CA ASN A 532 -18.59 -19.64 -18.62
C ASN A 532 -18.86 -18.57 -17.55
N ALA A 533 -18.36 -17.36 -17.75
CA ALA A 533 -18.70 -16.22 -16.91
C ALA A 533 -20.21 -15.92 -16.95
N MET A 534 -20.72 -15.41 -15.84
CA MET A 534 -22.12 -15.07 -15.63
C MET A 534 -22.20 -13.65 -14.99
N GLY A 535 -23.31 -12.93 -15.21
CA GLY A 535 -23.54 -11.65 -14.57
C GLY A 535 -22.42 -10.63 -14.81
N ASP A 536 -21.99 -9.93 -13.76
CA ASP A 536 -20.74 -9.17 -13.80
C ASP A 536 -19.55 -10.12 -13.72
N SER A 537 -18.83 -10.22 -14.81
CA SER A 537 -17.73 -11.19 -14.97
C SER A 537 -16.57 -10.98 -13.98
N LYS A 538 -16.46 -9.79 -13.37
CA LYS A 538 -15.46 -9.47 -12.33
C LYS A 538 -15.90 -9.89 -10.93
N ASN A 539 -17.18 -10.08 -10.74
CA ASN A 539 -17.73 -10.34 -9.41
C ASN A 539 -17.84 -11.85 -9.15
N PHE A 540 -17.12 -12.33 -8.15
CA PHE A 540 -17.19 -13.73 -7.73
C PHE A 540 -18.62 -14.17 -7.35
N SER A 541 -19.41 -13.29 -6.77
CA SER A 541 -20.77 -13.61 -6.35
C SER A 541 -21.70 -13.94 -7.52
N ASP A 542 -21.38 -13.48 -8.71
CA ASP A 542 -22.16 -13.74 -9.93
C ASP A 542 -21.71 -15.05 -10.62
N GLN A 543 -20.57 -15.62 -10.21
CA GLN A 543 -20.00 -16.80 -10.83
C GLN A 543 -20.40 -18.07 -10.09
N ILE A 544 -20.28 -19.22 -10.78
CA ILE A 544 -20.32 -20.52 -10.11
C ILE A 544 -19.03 -20.68 -9.31
N LEU A 545 -19.17 -20.78 -7.99
CA LEU A 545 -18.03 -20.96 -7.09
C LEU A 545 -17.68 -22.43 -6.90
N SER A 546 -16.43 -22.72 -6.55
CA SER A 546 -15.96 -24.10 -6.22
C SER A 546 -16.77 -24.73 -5.09
N SER A 547 -17.17 -23.95 -4.10
CA SER A 547 -18.05 -24.38 -2.98
C SER A 547 -19.47 -24.73 -3.42
N ASN A 548 -19.88 -24.28 -4.63
CA ASN A 548 -21.24 -24.43 -5.13
C ASN A 548 -21.30 -25.01 -6.57
N ASP A 549 -20.28 -25.75 -6.98
CA ASP A 549 -20.23 -26.41 -8.28
C ASP A 549 -21.42 -27.40 -8.44
N PRO A 550 -22.41 -27.13 -9.30
CA PRO A 550 -23.61 -27.95 -9.39
C PRO A 550 -23.32 -29.35 -9.98
N ALA A 551 -22.35 -29.48 -10.89
CA ALA A 551 -21.97 -30.76 -11.45
C ALA A 551 -21.26 -31.62 -10.37
N ALA A 552 -20.36 -31.02 -9.59
CA ALA A 552 -19.68 -31.71 -8.48
C ALA A 552 -20.67 -32.14 -7.40
N LYS A 553 -21.61 -31.29 -7.03
CA LYS A 553 -22.69 -31.63 -6.06
C LYS A 553 -23.58 -32.77 -6.52
N ALA A 554 -23.81 -32.87 -7.84
CA ALA A 554 -24.54 -33.98 -8.43
C ALA A 554 -23.69 -35.25 -8.60
N GLY A 555 -22.39 -35.22 -8.25
CA GLY A 555 -21.46 -36.33 -8.45
C GLY A 555 -21.20 -36.65 -9.95
N LYS A 556 -21.29 -35.61 -10.82
CA LYS A 556 -21.23 -35.74 -12.28
C LYS A 556 -20.08 -34.90 -12.85
N THR A 557 -19.63 -35.30 -14.07
CA THR A 557 -18.88 -34.38 -14.93
C THR A 557 -19.81 -33.26 -15.39
N LEU A 558 -19.28 -32.10 -15.76
CA LEU A 558 -20.12 -31.03 -16.32
C LEU A 558 -20.87 -31.48 -17.56
N TYR A 559 -20.23 -32.33 -18.38
CA TYR A 559 -20.85 -32.91 -19.60
C TYR A 559 -22.10 -33.74 -19.31
N ASP A 560 -22.06 -34.55 -18.25
CA ASP A 560 -23.21 -35.37 -17.86
C ASP A 560 -24.24 -34.55 -17.08
N TYR A 561 -23.79 -33.54 -16.30
CA TYR A 561 -24.67 -32.62 -15.63
C TYR A 561 -25.54 -31.84 -16.64
N LEU A 562 -24.94 -31.26 -17.69
CA LEU A 562 -25.68 -30.54 -18.74
C LEU A 562 -26.69 -31.45 -19.51
N ARG A 563 -26.49 -32.77 -19.54
CA ARG A 563 -27.51 -33.69 -20.05
C ARG A 563 -28.71 -33.81 -19.12
N ASP A 564 -28.42 -33.90 -17.80
CA ASP A 564 -29.40 -34.40 -16.83
C ASP A 564 -30.06 -33.27 -16.04
N CYS A 565 -29.51 -32.04 -16.04
CA CYS A 565 -30.07 -30.87 -15.40
C CYS A 565 -31.37 -30.44 -16.06
N THR A 566 -32.20 -29.70 -15.33
CA THR A 566 -33.45 -29.14 -15.85
C THR A 566 -33.20 -28.17 -17.01
N ALA A 567 -34.23 -27.86 -17.79
CA ALA A 567 -34.14 -26.84 -18.84
C ALA A 567 -33.77 -25.47 -18.29
N GLU A 568 -34.30 -25.12 -17.11
CA GLU A 568 -34.00 -23.87 -16.42
C GLU A 568 -32.54 -23.78 -15.95
N GLU A 569 -32.01 -24.84 -15.31
CA GLU A 569 -30.62 -24.91 -14.90
C GLU A 569 -29.68 -24.79 -16.09
N PHE A 570 -29.99 -25.51 -17.20
CA PHE A 570 -29.21 -25.42 -18.43
C PHE A 570 -29.24 -23.98 -18.99
N TYR A 571 -30.42 -23.40 -19.10
CA TYR A 571 -30.58 -22.04 -19.61
C TYR A 571 -29.81 -21.02 -18.76
N ASN A 572 -29.86 -21.13 -17.44
CA ASN A 572 -29.16 -20.23 -16.55
C ASN A 572 -27.62 -20.27 -16.72
N LEU A 573 -27.05 -21.41 -17.06
CA LEU A 573 -25.64 -21.54 -17.39
C LEU A 573 -25.30 -21.06 -18.80
N TRP A 574 -26.24 -21.23 -19.74
CA TRP A 574 -26.03 -21.08 -21.18
C TRP A 574 -26.21 -19.65 -21.67
N LYS A 575 -27.10 -18.85 -21.09
CA LYS A 575 -27.68 -17.59 -21.60
C LYS A 575 -26.73 -16.39 -21.69
N TRP A 576 -25.53 -16.45 -21.10
CA TRP A 576 -24.68 -15.27 -20.89
C TRP A 576 -23.74 -15.00 -22.05
N GLN A 577 -23.65 -13.72 -22.44
CA GLN A 577 -22.64 -13.20 -23.36
C GLN A 577 -22.18 -11.81 -22.96
N TYR A 578 -21.04 -11.42 -23.52
CA TYR A 578 -20.38 -10.14 -23.27
C TYR A 578 -20.07 -9.45 -24.58
N GLN A 579 -20.00 -8.12 -24.54
CA GLN A 579 -19.74 -7.29 -25.71
C GLN A 579 -18.72 -6.20 -25.40
N GLY A 580 -17.80 -5.94 -26.30
CA GLY A 580 -16.77 -4.92 -26.15
C GLY A 580 -15.89 -5.17 -24.93
N LYS A 581 -15.66 -4.12 -24.12
CA LYS A 581 -14.87 -4.16 -22.89
C LYS A 581 -15.72 -4.19 -21.62
N SER A 582 -17.03 -4.47 -21.74
CA SER A 582 -17.94 -4.53 -20.59
C SER A 582 -17.77 -5.83 -19.83
N SER A 583 -17.66 -5.73 -18.51
CA SER A 583 -17.75 -6.89 -17.60
C SER A 583 -19.19 -7.30 -17.33
N MET A 584 -20.17 -6.46 -17.68
CA MET A 584 -21.58 -6.76 -17.49
C MET A 584 -22.09 -7.72 -18.57
N GLY A 585 -22.55 -8.88 -18.13
CA GLY A 585 -23.13 -9.90 -18.99
C GLY A 585 -24.52 -9.51 -19.50
N MET A 586 -24.78 -9.88 -20.74
CA MET A 586 -26.09 -9.78 -21.39
C MET A 586 -26.74 -11.16 -21.43
N GLN A 587 -28.04 -11.23 -21.18
CA GLN A 587 -28.79 -12.48 -21.21
C GLN A 587 -29.50 -12.65 -22.55
N VAL A 588 -29.60 -13.88 -23.01
CA VAL A 588 -30.47 -14.23 -24.14
C VAL A 588 -31.95 -14.16 -23.66
N ILE A 589 -32.73 -13.35 -24.30
CA ILE A 589 -34.17 -13.22 -24.02
C ILE A 589 -35.01 -13.49 -25.29
N ASP A 590 -36.32 -13.66 -25.11
CA ASP A 590 -37.30 -13.60 -26.20
C ASP A 590 -37.63 -12.10 -26.48
N ASP A 591 -37.17 -11.63 -27.65
CA ASP A 591 -37.58 -10.32 -28.15
C ASP A 591 -38.55 -10.52 -29.35
N ASN A 592 -39.84 -10.53 -29.03
CA ASN A 592 -40.91 -10.68 -30.01
C ASN A 592 -40.79 -11.92 -30.93
N GLY A 593 -40.51 -13.06 -30.35
CA GLY A 593 -40.35 -14.33 -31.07
C GLY A 593 -38.95 -14.58 -31.62
N THR A 594 -37.97 -13.76 -31.25
CA THR A 594 -36.56 -13.90 -31.65
C THR A 594 -35.67 -13.97 -30.41
N ALA A 595 -34.81 -14.97 -30.35
CA ALA A 595 -33.79 -15.03 -29.29
C ALA A 595 -32.71 -13.96 -29.52
N LYS A 596 -32.65 -12.99 -28.64
CA LYS A 596 -31.70 -11.86 -28.68
C LYS A 596 -31.04 -11.63 -27.35
N LEU A 597 -29.91 -10.92 -27.38
CA LEU A 597 -29.22 -10.45 -26.17
C LEU A 597 -29.89 -9.14 -25.71
N GLU A 598 -30.28 -9.15 -24.46
CA GLU A 598 -30.79 -7.95 -23.77
C GLU A 598 -29.71 -6.88 -23.69
N GLY A 599 -29.97 -5.67 -24.19
CA GLY A 599 -29.01 -4.59 -24.22
C GLY A 599 -27.90 -4.69 -25.29
N TYR A 600 -28.07 -5.59 -26.28
CA TYR A 600 -27.14 -5.65 -27.41
C TYR A 600 -27.01 -4.32 -28.15
N SER A 601 -25.78 -3.93 -28.48
CA SER A 601 -25.49 -2.72 -29.26
C SER A 601 -24.74 -3.02 -30.55
N SER A 602 -25.28 -2.64 -31.68
CA SER A 602 -24.60 -2.73 -32.99
C SER A 602 -23.43 -1.75 -33.16
N SER A 603 -23.27 -0.80 -32.21
CA SER A 603 -22.21 0.20 -32.19
C SER A 603 -21.26 0.05 -31.01
N SER A 604 -21.14 -1.13 -30.43
CA SER A 604 -20.22 -1.40 -29.33
C SER A 604 -18.76 -1.18 -29.73
N VAL A 605 -17.91 -0.90 -28.74
CA VAL A 605 -16.47 -0.72 -28.97
C VAL A 605 -15.79 -2.07 -29.25
N HIS A 606 -14.78 -2.03 -30.10
CA HIS A 606 -13.98 -3.20 -30.42
C HIS A 606 -13.09 -3.62 -29.23
N ILE A 607 -12.97 -4.95 -28.99
CA ILE A 607 -12.17 -5.51 -27.89
C ILE A 607 -10.65 -5.38 -28.07
N ASN A 608 -10.17 -4.66 -29.01
CA ASN A 608 -8.76 -4.58 -29.38
C ASN A 608 -7.84 -4.38 -28.12
N LYS A 609 -6.83 -5.24 -27.98
CA LYS A 609 -5.80 -5.19 -26.94
C LYS A 609 -6.33 -5.02 -25.49
N ILE A 610 -7.36 -5.75 -25.14
CA ILE A 610 -7.83 -5.76 -23.76
C ILE A 610 -6.83 -6.52 -22.87
N ASP A 611 -6.62 -6.00 -21.68
CA ASP A 611 -5.91 -6.75 -20.64
C ASP A 611 -6.77 -7.96 -20.21
N PRO A 612 -6.21 -9.19 -20.23
CA PRO A 612 -6.95 -10.42 -19.90
C PRO A 612 -7.55 -10.41 -18.49
N LYS A 613 -7.05 -9.60 -17.57
CA LYS A 613 -7.54 -9.50 -16.20
C LYS A 613 -8.70 -8.52 -16.02
N THR A 614 -8.94 -7.62 -16.98
CA THR A 614 -9.97 -6.56 -16.82
C THR A 614 -11.40 -7.06 -16.86
N LEU A 615 -11.64 -8.26 -17.39
CA LEU A 615 -12.97 -8.89 -17.47
C LEU A 615 -13.09 -10.14 -16.58
N ALA A 616 -12.11 -10.42 -15.73
CA ALA A 616 -12.07 -11.59 -14.87
C ALA A 616 -12.03 -11.19 -13.39
N PRO A 617 -12.50 -12.04 -12.48
CA PRO A 617 -12.31 -11.84 -11.06
C PRO A 617 -10.83 -11.92 -10.66
N ASP A 618 -10.47 -11.39 -9.50
CA ASP A 618 -9.11 -11.43 -8.96
C ASP A 618 -8.52 -12.85 -9.01
N GLY A 619 -7.29 -12.98 -9.49
CA GLY A 619 -6.59 -14.25 -9.62
C GLY A 619 -7.00 -15.11 -10.82
N TYR A 620 -7.86 -14.59 -11.70
CA TYR A 620 -8.26 -15.23 -12.95
C TYR A 620 -8.03 -14.30 -14.14
N GLU A 621 -8.02 -14.86 -15.34
CA GLU A 621 -7.84 -14.11 -16.58
C GLU A 621 -8.48 -14.80 -17.77
N ILE A 622 -8.72 -14.06 -18.84
CA ILE A 622 -9.18 -14.62 -20.12
C ILE A 622 -7.98 -15.31 -20.78
N PRO A 623 -8.14 -16.56 -21.27
CA PRO A 623 -7.07 -17.26 -21.97
C PRO A 623 -6.65 -16.53 -23.26
N SER A 624 -5.35 -16.55 -23.55
CA SER A 624 -4.80 -16.01 -24.80
C SER A 624 -5.16 -16.89 -26.01
N MET A 625 -4.95 -16.34 -27.21
CA MET A 625 -5.12 -17.12 -28.46
C MET A 625 -4.23 -18.34 -28.50
N GLU A 626 -2.97 -18.24 -28.07
CA GLU A 626 -2.01 -19.35 -28.04
C GLU A 626 -2.43 -20.45 -27.04
N GLU A 627 -3.04 -20.07 -25.92
CA GLU A 627 -3.55 -21.01 -24.92
C GLU A 627 -4.76 -21.78 -25.47
N TYR A 628 -5.65 -21.12 -26.21
CA TYR A 628 -6.73 -21.80 -26.93
C TYR A 628 -6.17 -22.74 -28.05
N GLU A 629 -5.16 -22.29 -28.79
CA GLU A 629 -4.50 -23.10 -29.81
C GLU A 629 -3.91 -24.40 -29.23
N ARG A 630 -3.33 -24.33 -28.05
CA ARG A 630 -2.83 -25.52 -27.33
C ARG A 630 -3.95 -26.47 -26.95
N ILE A 631 -5.10 -25.95 -26.46
CA ILE A 631 -6.25 -26.80 -26.08
C ILE A 631 -6.92 -27.41 -27.30
N PHE A 632 -7.10 -26.62 -28.37
CA PHE A 632 -7.72 -27.11 -29.59
C PHE A 632 -6.75 -27.88 -30.48
N LEU A 633 -5.46 -27.89 -30.18
CA LEU A 633 -4.39 -28.43 -31.00
C LEU A 633 -4.47 -27.96 -32.47
N ALA A 634 -4.79 -26.69 -32.64
CA ALA A 634 -4.96 -26.04 -33.92
C ALA A 634 -4.59 -24.55 -33.84
N SER A 635 -3.95 -24.04 -34.87
CA SER A 635 -3.57 -22.62 -34.98
C SER A 635 -4.59 -21.76 -35.72
N ASP A 636 -5.52 -22.35 -36.45
CA ASP A 636 -6.53 -21.61 -37.23
C ASP A 636 -7.85 -22.37 -37.37
N TYR A 637 -7.85 -23.57 -37.91
CA TYR A 637 -9.06 -24.27 -38.32
C TYR A 637 -8.97 -25.75 -38.04
N VAL A 638 -10.06 -26.36 -37.48
CA VAL A 638 -10.14 -27.77 -37.19
C VAL A 638 -11.55 -28.30 -37.29
N TRP A 639 -11.71 -29.43 -38.03
CA TRP A 639 -12.96 -30.18 -38.05
C TRP A 639 -13.09 -31.04 -36.79
N LEU A 640 -14.18 -30.85 -36.08
CA LEU A 640 -14.57 -31.72 -34.97
C LEU A 640 -15.45 -32.87 -35.40
N MET A 641 -16.25 -32.62 -36.43
CA MET A 641 -17.09 -33.62 -37.08
C MET A 641 -17.22 -33.27 -38.57
N TRP A 642 -17.15 -34.29 -39.44
CA TRP A 642 -17.20 -34.12 -40.86
C TRP A 642 -17.94 -35.29 -41.54
N ASP A 643 -18.94 -34.98 -42.33
CA ASP A 643 -19.79 -35.93 -43.06
C ASP A 643 -19.36 -36.17 -44.52
N GLY A 644 -18.26 -35.61 -44.95
CA GLY A 644 -17.72 -35.73 -46.30
C GLY A 644 -18.08 -34.60 -47.24
N THR A 645 -18.87 -33.62 -46.83
CA THR A 645 -19.29 -32.48 -47.66
C THR A 645 -18.30 -31.32 -47.68
N HIS A 646 -17.32 -31.29 -46.79
CA HIS A 646 -16.31 -30.26 -46.66
C HIS A 646 -15.00 -30.60 -47.38
N LYS A 647 -14.30 -29.54 -47.83
CA LYS A 647 -13.05 -29.67 -48.59
C LYS A 647 -11.87 -30.19 -47.77
N THR A 648 -11.84 -29.94 -46.48
CA THR A 648 -10.68 -30.25 -45.65
C THR A 648 -11.14 -30.85 -44.31
N PRO A 649 -11.20 -32.15 -44.16
CA PRO A 649 -11.42 -32.77 -42.87
C PRO A 649 -10.21 -32.49 -41.94
N TRP A 650 -10.46 -32.44 -40.66
CA TRP A 650 -9.40 -32.32 -39.70
C TRP A 650 -8.58 -33.59 -39.62
N ASN A 651 -7.36 -33.48 -40.07
CA ASN A 651 -6.35 -34.53 -39.88
C ASN A 651 -5.55 -34.33 -38.59
N GLY A 652 -5.84 -33.30 -37.86
CA GLY A 652 -5.14 -32.95 -36.62
C GLY A 652 -5.37 -34.01 -35.57
N GLY A 653 -4.40 -34.76 -35.39
CA GLY A 653 -4.03 -35.61 -34.30
C GLY A 653 -5.13 -36.36 -33.58
N SER A 654 -4.93 -37.64 -33.49
CA SER A 654 -5.57 -38.59 -32.55
C SER A 654 -5.51 -38.13 -31.06
N ASN A 655 -4.99 -36.99 -30.78
CA ASN A 655 -4.67 -36.54 -29.42
C ASN A 655 -5.79 -35.75 -28.71
N ILE A 656 -6.80 -35.25 -29.45
CA ILE A 656 -8.00 -34.68 -28.84
C ILE A 656 -9.14 -35.73 -28.88
N GLN A 657 -9.62 -36.05 -27.70
CA GLN A 657 -10.87 -36.80 -27.55
C GLN A 657 -12.01 -35.79 -27.41
N ARG A 658 -13.13 -36.10 -28.04
CA ARG A 658 -14.32 -35.23 -28.03
C ARG A 658 -15.58 -36.03 -27.92
N ARG A 659 -16.54 -35.51 -27.19
CA ARG A 659 -17.93 -36.01 -27.15
C ARG A 659 -18.85 -34.81 -27.29
N GLN A 660 -19.95 -35.00 -28.00
CA GLN A 660 -20.96 -33.97 -28.17
C GLN A 660 -22.35 -34.50 -27.83
N ARG A 661 -23.18 -33.58 -27.36
CA ARG A 661 -24.61 -33.80 -27.13
C ARG A 661 -25.39 -32.56 -27.54
N ARG A 662 -26.71 -32.69 -27.60
CA ARG A 662 -27.65 -31.63 -27.99
C ARG A 662 -28.82 -31.55 -27.03
N ARG A 663 -29.31 -30.37 -26.79
CA ARG A 663 -30.55 -30.08 -26.08
C ARG A 663 -31.54 -29.45 -27.05
N ASN A 664 -32.84 -29.82 -26.93
CA ASN A 664 -33.93 -29.30 -27.75
C ASN A 664 -35.14 -28.86 -26.92
N ASP A 665 -34.99 -28.80 -25.63
CA ASP A 665 -36.06 -28.60 -24.64
C ASP A 665 -36.03 -27.22 -23.99
N ILE A 666 -35.19 -26.32 -24.50
CA ILE A 666 -35.03 -24.97 -23.91
C ILE A 666 -35.99 -24.00 -24.53
N THR A 667 -36.94 -23.50 -23.76
CA THR A 667 -37.93 -22.49 -24.19
C THR A 667 -37.73 -21.21 -23.39
N ILE A 668 -37.69 -20.08 -24.11
CA ILE A 668 -37.56 -18.75 -23.56
C ILE A 668 -38.74 -17.95 -24.06
N GLY A 669 -39.70 -17.64 -23.20
CA GLY A 669 -40.95 -17.00 -23.66
C GLY A 669 -41.64 -17.83 -24.74
N SER A 670 -41.77 -17.26 -25.95
CA SER A 670 -42.38 -17.91 -27.13
C SER A 670 -41.35 -18.64 -28.00
N VAL A 671 -40.05 -18.54 -27.72
CA VAL A 671 -38.99 -19.13 -28.56
C VAL A 671 -38.56 -20.46 -27.98
N THR A 672 -38.68 -21.53 -28.75
CA THR A 672 -38.06 -22.81 -28.44
C THR A 672 -36.72 -22.92 -29.15
N LEU A 673 -35.67 -23.08 -28.39
CA LEU A 673 -34.31 -23.29 -28.89
C LEU A 673 -34.08 -24.75 -29.12
N THR A 674 -33.64 -25.09 -30.33
CA THR A 674 -33.35 -26.45 -30.74
C THR A 674 -31.88 -26.56 -31.09
N ASP A 675 -31.36 -27.78 -31.01
CA ASP A 675 -30.03 -28.14 -31.49
C ASP A 675 -28.90 -27.41 -30.72
N LEU A 676 -29.11 -27.16 -29.42
CA LEU A 676 -28.12 -26.54 -28.56
C LEU A 676 -26.99 -27.54 -28.27
N ILE A 677 -25.92 -27.44 -29.04
CA ILE A 677 -24.77 -28.32 -28.92
C ILE A 677 -23.89 -27.88 -27.73
N TYR A 678 -23.42 -28.89 -26.99
CA TYR A 678 -22.30 -28.75 -26.05
C TYR A 678 -21.32 -29.91 -26.25
N ILE A 679 -20.02 -29.60 -26.07
CA ILE A 679 -18.92 -30.48 -26.44
C ILE A 679 -17.94 -30.60 -25.29
N ALA A 680 -17.62 -31.82 -24.88
CA ALA A 680 -16.50 -32.11 -23.99
C ALA A 680 -15.26 -32.44 -24.84
N MET A 681 -14.14 -31.82 -24.51
CA MET A 681 -12.87 -32.02 -25.20
C MET A 681 -11.74 -32.21 -24.18
N HIS A 682 -10.87 -33.19 -24.42
CA HIS A 682 -9.64 -33.39 -23.65
C HIS A 682 -8.55 -33.97 -24.54
N ASN A 683 -7.30 -33.73 -24.18
CA ASN A 683 -6.14 -34.37 -24.78
C ASN A 683 -6.00 -35.80 -24.25
N ASN A 684 -5.48 -36.72 -25.05
CA ASN A 684 -5.25 -38.15 -24.66
C ASN A 684 -4.35 -38.28 -23.41
N ALA A 685 -3.50 -37.30 -23.11
CA ALA A 685 -2.67 -37.26 -21.91
C ALA A 685 -3.44 -36.98 -20.63
N TYR A 686 -4.72 -36.59 -20.72
CA TYR A 686 -5.57 -36.20 -19.58
C TYR A 686 -6.77 -37.15 -19.46
N SER A 687 -7.31 -37.19 -18.26
CA SER A 687 -8.52 -37.95 -17.98
C SER A 687 -9.74 -37.35 -18.69
N GLU A 688 -10.69 -38.21 -19.08
CA GLU A 688 -12.00 -37.74 -19.55
C GLU A 688 -12.74 -36.88 -18.53
N LYS A 689 -12.51 -37.10 -17.21
CA LYS A 689 -13.06 -36.25 -16.12
C LYS A 689 -12.56 -34.85 -16.18
N ASP A 690 -11.38 -34.64 -16.75
CA ASP A 690 -10.74 -33.32 -16.89
C ASP A 690 -11.08 -32.66 -18.24
N ALA A 691 -12.06 -33.15 -18.94
CA ALA A 691 -12.51 -32.57 -20.20
C ALA A 691 -13.05 -31.15 -19.99
N ILE A 692 -12.64 -30.24 -20.86
CA ILE A 692 -13.23 -28.92 -20.93
C ILE A 692 -14.53 -29.00 -21.70
N VAL A 693 -15.63 -28.55 -21.09
CA VAL A 693 -16.94 -28.56 -21.72
C VAL A 693 -17.26 -27.20 -22.27
N TRP A 694 -17.48 -27.12 -23.58
CA TRP A 694 -17.82 -25.91 -24.30
C TRP A 694 -19.32 -25.90 -24.58
N TYR A 695 -19.96 -24.80 -24.26
CA TYR A 695 -21.39 -24.52 -24.46
C TYR A 695 -21.61 -23.03 -24.53
N GLY A 696 -22.73 -22.59 -25.09
CA GLY A 696 -23.07 -21.18 -25.12
C GLY A 696 -24.04 -20.84 -26.27
N PRO A 697 -24.58 -19.62 -26.31
CA PRO A 697 -25.64 -19.23 -27.25
C PRO A 697 -25.14 -18.79 -28.63
N GLY A 698 -23.93 -19.17 -29.06
CA GLY A 698 -23.35 -18.69 -30.31
C GLY A 698 -22.80 -17.28 -30.17
N ALA A 699 -23.16 -16.39 -31.08
CA ALA A 699 -22.83 -14.98 -31.02
C ALA A 699 -23.98 -14.13 -31.61
N GLN A 700 -24.04 -12.88 -31.24
CA GLN A 700 -24.83 -11.87 -31.91
C GLN A 700 -23.90 -10.81 -32.47
N TRP A 701 -24.07 -10.44 -33.78
CA TRP A 701 -23.29 -9.39 -34.45
C TRP A 701 -24.15 -8.39 -35.20
N ASP A 702 -25.48 -8.62 -35.21
CA ASP A 702 -26.48 -7.78 -35.81
C ASP A 702 -27.79 -7.78 -35.00
N ASN A 703 -28.80 -7.05 -35.46
CA ASN A 703 -30.10 -6.97 -34.78
C ASN A 703 -31.03 -8.17 -35.06
N ASN A 704 -30.59 -9.18 -35.81
CA ASN A 704 -31.40 -10.35 -36.17
C ASN A 704 -31.34 -11.47 -35.11
N GLY A 705 -30.74 -11.21 -33.96
CA GLY A 705 -30.64 -12.14 -32.83
C GLY A 705 -29.39 -12.97 -32.82
N ILE A 706 -29.34 -13.87 -31.85
CA ILE A 706 -28.19 -14.77 -31.65
C ILE A 706 -28.08 -15.83 -32.77
N LYS A 707 -26.87 -16.23 -33.07
CA LYS A 707 -26.56 -17.31 -34.06
C LYS A 707 -26.28 -18.60 -33.32
N HIS A 708 -27.34 -19.32 -32.93
CA HIS A 708 -27.27 -20.52 -32.08
C HIS A 708 -27.64 -21.82 -32.79
N ASN A 709 -28.14 -21.73 -33.99
CA ASN A 709 -28.61 -22.92 -34.72
C ASN A 709 -27.46 -23.72 -35.31
N GLY A 710 -27.52 -25.01 -35.18
CA GLY A 710 -26.52 -25.95 -35.68
C GLY A 710 -26.46 -26.10 -37.20
N HIS A 711 -26.56 -25.01 -37.96
CA HIS A 711 -26.39 -25.00 -39.40
C HIS A 711 -24.95 -24.70 -39.79
N TYR A 712 -24.49 -25.25 -40.88
CA TYR A 712 -23.23 -24.85 -41.47
C TYR A 712 -23.23 -23.32 -41.70
N ASN A 713 -22.17 -22.64 -41.28
CA ASN A 713 -22.00 -21.19 -41.25
C ASN A 713 -22.71 -20.45 -40.08
N ASN A 714 -23.46 -21.16 -39.23
CA ASN A 714 -23.96 -20.55 -37.98
C ASN A 714 -23.01 -20.85 -36.83
N MET A 715 -22.88 -19.92 -35.94
CA MET A 715 -22.08 -20.10 -34.73
C MET A 715 -22.87 -20.85 -33.67
N LEU A 716 -22.21 -21.82 -33.03
CA LEU A 716 -22.73 -22.50 -31.84
C LEU A 716 -22.20 -21.84 -30.58
N PHE A 717 -20.89 -21.59 -30.55
CA PHE A 717 -20.24 -20.85 -29.49
C PHE A 717 -19.22 -19.91 -30.09
N ALA A 718 -18.97 -18.81 -29.40
CA ALA A 718 -17.88 -17.89 -29.69
C ALA A 718 -17.27 -17.42 -28.38
N VAL A 719 -15.97 -17.59 -28.24
CA VAL A 719 -15.23 -17.21 -27.03
C VAL A 719 -14.36 -15.99 -27.28
N TYR A 720 -14.24 -15.14 -26.29
CA TYR A 720 -13.25 -14.08 -26.28
C TYR A 720 -11.85 -14.61 -26.07
N SER A 721 -10.90 -13.93 -26.72
CA SER A 721 -9.48 -14.06 -26.46
C SER A 721 -8.82 -12.69 -26.59
N PRO A 722 -7.85 -12.31 -25.75
CA PRO A 722 -7.13 -11.06 -25.85
C PRO A 722 -6.30 -10.96 -27.12
N GLY A 723 -6.07 -9.74 -27.59
CA GLY A 723 -5.24 -9.43 -28.73
C GLY A 723 -6.02 -9.28 -30.05
N ASN A 724 -5.88 -8.15 -30.71
CA ASN A 724 -6.41 -7.82 -32.03
C ASN A 724 -7.89 -8.15 -32.31
N GLY A 725 -8.72 -8.27 -31.24
CA GLY A 725 -10.13 -8.62 -31.40
C GLY A 725 -10.37 -10.03 -31.94
N GLN A 726 -9.47 -10.94 -31.66
CA GLN A 726 -9.60 -12.34 -32.08
C GLN A 726 -10.54 -13.12 -31.17
N GLY A 727 -11.05 -14.24 -31.67
CA GLY A 727 -11.86 -15.18 -30.93
C GLY A 727 -11.88 -16.54 -31.64
N TRP A 728 -12.35 -17.55 -30.93
CA TRP A 728 -12.62 -18.86 -31.49
C TRP A 728 -14.11 -19.09 -31.59
N PHE A 729 -14.54 -19.70 -32.72
CA PHE A 729 -15.92 -20.05 -33.01
C PHE A 729 -16.09 -21.52 -33.19
N PHE A 730 -17.15 -22.06 -32.59
CA PHE A 730 -17.68 -23.36 -32.92
C PHE A 730 -18.78 -23.19 -33.98
N ASN A 731 -18.50 -23.57 -35.17
CA ASN A 731 -19.41 -23.46 -36.30
C ASN A 731 -19.88 -24.80 -36.80
N GLY A 732 -20.98 -24.81 -37.54
CA GLY A 732 -21.45 -25.96 -38.27
C GLY A 732 -22.83 -26.41 -37.86
N GLY A 733 -23.18 -27.64 -38.29
CA GLY A 733 -24.47 -28.24 -38.08
C GLY A 733 -24.39 -29.77 -37.91
N MET A 734 -25.54 -30.42 -38.14
CA MET A 734 -25.60 -31.88 -38.09
C MET A 734 -24.68 -32.52 -39.12
N GLY A 735 -23.64 -33.19 -38.73
CA GLY A 735 -22.69 -33.84 -39.62
C GLY A 735 -21.40 -33.03 -39.88
N ASN A 736 -21.45 -31.73 -39.75
CA ASN A 736 -20.30 -30.85 -40.00
C ASN A 736 -20.14 -29.84 -38.88
N LEU A 737 -19.16 -30.04 -38.03
CA LEU A 737 -18.85 -29.18 -36.91
C LEU A 737 -17.36 -28.87 -36.87
N PHE A 738 -17.02 -27.61 -36.78
CA PHE A 738 -15.63 -27.16 -36.79
C PHE A 738 -15.37 -25.99 -35.88
N LEU A 739 -14.10 -25.87 -35.51
CA LEU A 739 -13.55 -24.68 -34.84
C LEU A 739 -12.82 -23.83 -35.88
N THR A 740 -12.96 -22.52 -35.77
CA THR A 740 -12.16 -21.58 -36.55
C THR A 740 -11.79 -20.38 -35.72
N LYS A 741 -10.56 -19.91 -35.93
CA LYS A 741 -10.10 -18.64 -35.42
C LYS A 741 -10.51 -17.54 -36.38
N ASN A 742 -11.12 -16.48 -35.84
CA ASN A 742 -11.54 -15.34 -36.69
C ASN A 742 -11.55 -14.03 -35.91
N GLY A 743 -11.42 -12.92 -36.59
CA GLY A 743 -11.55 -11.60 -36.03
C GLY A 743 -12.98 -11.37 -35.51
N ALA A 744 -13.08 -10.71 -34.36
CA ALA A 744 -14.36 -10.24 -33.84
C ALA A 744 -14.63 -8.81 -34.31
N GLY A 745 -15.81 -8.55 -34.87
CA GLY A 745 -16.26 -7.19 -35.14
C GLY A 745 -16.52 -6.41 -33.84
N SER A 746 -16.63 -5.11 -33.94
CA SER A 746 -16.91 -4.24 -32.78
C SER A 746 -18.26 -4.57 -32.13
N SER A 747 -19.23 -5.01 -32.90
CA SER A 747 -20.57 -5.38 -32.45
C SER A 747 -20.73 -6.84 -32.01
N ASP A 748 -19.69 -7.67 -32.17
CA ASP A 748 -19.82 -9.08 -31.89
C ASP A 748 -19.85 -9.38 -30.39
N SER A 749 -20.80 -10.19 -29.98
CA SER A 749 -20.85 -10.75 -28.62
C SER A 749 -20.08 -12.06 -28.53
N ARG A 750 -19.61 -12.38 -27.34
CA ARG A 750 -18.84 -13.58 -27.03
C ARG A 750 -19.14 -14.10 -25.63
N ILE A 751 -18.94 -15.39 -25.41
CA ILE A 751 -18.82 -15.91 -24.04
C ILE A 751 -17.42 -15.59 -23.51
N LEU A 752 -17.32 -15.44 -22.21
CA LEU A 752 -16.06 -15.38 -21.48
C LEU A 752 -15.83 -16.71 -20.77
N ARG A 753 -14.65 -17.28 -20.96
CA ARG A 753 -14.18 -18.44 -20.21
C ARG A 753 -12.86 -18.05 -19.55
N PHE A 754 -12.74 -18.22 -18.24
CA PHE A 754 -11.52 -17.89 -17.53
C PHE A 754 -10.59 -19.08 -17.39
N LYS A 755 -9.34 -18.78 -17.11
CA LYS A 755 -8.38 -19.69 -16.53
C LYS A 755 -7.83 -19.08 -15.24
N LYS A 756 -7.27 -19.90 -14.37
CA LYS A 756 -6.51 -19.40 -13.22
C LYS A 756 -5.27 -18.67 -13.73
N SER A 757 -5.02 -17.48 -13.23
CA SER A 757 -3.73 -16.79 -13.44
C SER A 757 -2.59 -17.63 -12.87
N PRO A 758 -1.37 -17.48 -13.36
CA PRO A 758 -0.22 -18.19 -12.81
C PRO A 758 -0.14 -18.01 -11.30
N VAL A 759 0.04 -19.10 -10.59
CA VAL A 759 0.14 -19.13 -9.13
C VAL A 759 1.36 -19.94 -8.72
N GLU A 760 2.18 -19.39 -7.83
CA GLU A 760 3.44 -20.00 -7.41
C GLU A 760 3.23 -21.10 -6.36
N TYR A 761 2.22 -20.95 -5.52
CA TYR A 761 1.92 -21.90 -4.45
C TYR A 761 0.52 -22.50 -4.58
N ILE A 762 0.47 -23.81 -4.85
CA ILE A 762 -0.75 -24.61 -4.84
C ILE A 762 -0.71 -25.49 -3.61
N TYR A 763 -1.76 -25.40 -2.77
CA TYR A 763 -1.90 -26.22 -1.56
C TYR A 763 -3.04 -27.25 -1.74
N GLU A 764 -2.97 -28.33 -0.98
CA GLU A 764 -3.94 -29.44 -1.02
C GLU A 764 -5.01 -29.31 0.08
#